data_45740b7bb1e50fe7fa69567dab2113af
#
_entry.id   45740b7bb1e50fe7fa69567dab2113af
#
_cell.length_a   1.000
_cell.length_b   1.000
_cell.length_c   1.000
_cell.angle_alpha   90.00
_cell.angle_beta   90.00
_cell.angle_gamma   90.00
#
_symmetry.space_group_name_H-M   'P 1'
#
loop_
_entity.id
_entity.type
_entity.pdbx_description
1 polymer ?
#
loop_
_entity_poly.entity_id
_entity_poly.type
_entity_poly.pdbx_seq_one_letter_code
_entity_poly.pdbx_strand_id
1 'polypeptide(L)'
;MATSSAVSANSSRPISLASLKPPPSFFDFAFKIGSSNPLLIRFKSWHLKHSRRNLSIKNVAGDQKLRSPVAEKVPGVKDSFLPDSASIASSIKYHAEFTPSFSPNHVELPKAFFATAESVRDMLIINWNATYEYYEKMNVKQAYYLSMEFLQGRALLNAIGNLELSGAYAEALKKLGYDLEAVAEKEPDAALGNGGLGRLASCFLDSLATLNYPAWGYGLRYKYGLFKQFITKDGQEEVAENWLQLGNPWEIVRHDVSYPVKFYGQVVSGPDGSKKWVGGEDIKAVAYDVPIPGYKTKTTINLRLWSTWVGSEEFDLHAFNAGGHDKAYEALFNAEKICYILYPGDESLEGKTLRLKQQYTLCSASLQDIIARFEGRSENPVNWENFPEKVAVQMNDTHPTLCIPELIRILMDVKGLSWEEAWNITQRTVAYTNHTVLPEALEKWSVNLIEELLPRHIEIIKMIDEELINTIISEYGTEDIDLLQQKLKQMRILDNFELPASIVELLVNAQESSVDPVEEVEVPDEDEPIEEEDESDALSAEEKQGVTFEPDPDLPKVVHMANLCVVGGHAVNGVAEIHSEIVKNDVFKDFYELWPEKFQNKTNGVTPRRWIRFCNPALSKVITKWTGSEDWVLNTEKLSALQKFADNLELQSEWREAKRSNKMKVAAFLREKTGYVVSPDAMFDVQVKRIHEYKRQLLNIMGIVYRYKKMKEMTPEERNAEYVPRVCIFGGKAFATYVQAKRIVKFITDVGVMINHDPEIGDLLKVVFVPDYNVSVAEVLIPGSDLSQHISTAGMEASGTSNMKFAMNGCALIGTLDGANVEIRQQVGEDNFFLFGARAHEIAGLRKERAEGKFVPDSRFEDVKDYVRSGVFGPYNYDELMGSLEGNDGFGRADYFLVGKDFPSYLECQEKVDKAYRDQERWTKMSIMNTAGSYKFSSDRTIHQYARDIWRIEPVVLP
;
A
#
# COMPACT_ATOMS: atom_id res chain seq x y z
N MET A 1 -50.71 -2.92 -32.93
CA MET A 1 -51.27 -2.33 -34.17
C MET A 1 -50.22 -1.40 -34.75
N ALA A 2 -49.76 -1.73 -35.91
CA ALA A 2 -48.76 -1.01 -36.66
C ALA A 2 -49.22 0.33 -37.16
N THR A 3 -48.34 1.32 -37.29
CA THR A 3 -48.30 2.19 -38.47
C THR A 3 -46.91 2.78 -38.64
N SER A 4 -46.35 2.39 -39.74
CA SER A 4 -45.17 2.91 -40.39
C SER A 4 -45.43 4.31 -40.99
N SER A 5 -44.42 5.17 -41.02
CA SER A 5 -44.31 6.15 -42.11
C SER A 5 -42.83 6.37 -42.45
N ALA A 6 -42.56 6.04 -43.69
CA ALA A 6 -41.31 6.31 -44.41
C ALA A 6 -41.33 7.74 -44.94
N VAL A 7 -40.19 8.45 -44.93
CA VAL A 7 -39.91 9.57 -45.83
C VAL A 7 -38.48 9.48 -46.35
N SER A 8 -38.46 9.20 -47.61
CA SER A 8 -37.61 9.56 -48.78
C SER A 8 -36.16 9.97 -48.58
N ALA A 9 -35.37 9.19 -49.33
CA ALA A 9 -34.04 9.49 -49.78
C ALA A 9 -33.98 10.72 -50.72
N ASN A 10 -32.96 11.55 -50.54
CA ASN A 10 -32.51 12.42 -51.59
C ASN A 10 -31.02 12.23 -51.85
N SER A 11 -30.74 11.92 -53.09
CA SER A 11 -29.46 11.66 -53.74
C SER A 11 -28.60 12.92 -53.82
N SER A 12 -27.34 12.87 -53.45
CA SER A 12 -26.32 13.75 -54.05
C SER A 12 -25.05 13.01 -54.36
N ARG A 13 -24.56 13.26 -55.51
CA ARG A 13 -23.51 12.62 -56.32
C ARG A 13 -22.14 12.59 -55.66
N PRO A 14 -21.25 11.67 -56.08
CA PRO A 14 -19.88 11.60 -55.60
C PRO A 14 -19.01 12.68 -56.23
N ILE A 15 -18.26 13.39 -55.39
CA ILE A 15 -17.20 14.30 -55.83
C ILE A 15 -15.93 13.48 -56.00
N SER A 16 -15.36 13.60 -57.21
CA SER A 16 -14.12 12.95 -57.63
C SER A 16 -12.91 13.42 -56.80
N LEU A 17 -12.15 12.47 -56.29
CA LEU A 17 -10.80 12.68 -55.78
C LEU A 17 -9.85 13.06 -56.91
N ALA A 18 -9.46 14.32 -56.97
CA ALA A 18 -8.33 14.79 -57.77
C ALA A 18 -7.12 15.00 -56.89
N SER A 19 -6.13 14.17 -57.09
CA SER A 19 -4.70 14.34 -56.87
C SER A 19 -4.22 15.42 -55.87
N LEU A 20 -3.86 14.99 -54.66
CA LEU A 20 -2.85 15.67 -53.86
C LEU A 20 -1.59 14.80 -53.82
N LYS A 21 -0.49 15.36 -54.33
CA LYS A 21 0.84 14.74 -54.29
C LYS A 21 1.34 14.63 -52.87
N PRO A 22 2.04 13.52 -52.51
CA PRO A 22 2.71 13.41 -51.21
C PRO A 22 3.91 14.36 -51.10
N PRO A 23 4.26 14.84 -49.91
CA PRO A 23 5.49 15.64 -49.72
C PRO A 23 6.72 14.76 -49.93
N PRO A 24 7.88 15.35 -50.33
CA PRO A 24 9.06 14.58 -50.68
C PRO A 24 9.73 13.97 -49.43
N SER A 25 10.13 12.70 -49.62
CA SER A 25 10.95 11.94 -48.68
C SER A 25 12.34 12.61 -48.49
N PHE A 26 12.73 12.79 -47.25
CA PHE A 26 14.08 13.15 -46.86
C PHE A 26 15.05 11.98 -47.11
N PHE A 27 15.52 11.81 -48.30
CA PHE A 27 16.74 11.05 -48.66
C PHE A 27 17.20 11.54 -50.02
N ASP A 28 18.03 12.57 -50.08
CA ASP A 28 19.02 12.84 -51.13
C ASP A 28 19.80 14.10 -50.77
N PHE A 29 20.83 13.94 -49.96
CA PHE A 29 21.96 14.86 -49.94
C PHE A 29 23.23 14.07 -50.27
N ALA A 30 23.52 13.96 -51.57
CA ALA A 30 24.81 13.52 -52.02
C ALA A 30 25.80 14.70 -51.94
N PHE A 31 26.77 14.61 -51.07
CA PHE A 31 27.91 15.53 -51.09
C PHE A 31 28.86 15.14 -52.21
N LYS A 32 29.02 16.01 -53.19
CA LYS A 32 30.16 16.02 -54.13
C LYS A 32 31.40 16.49 -53.37
N ILE A 33 32.32 15.58 -53.10
CA ILE A 33 33.70 15.93 -52.72
C ILE A 33 34.56 15.72 -53.93
N GLY A 34 35.27 16.82 -54.31
CA GLY A 34 36.20 16.85 -55.42
C GLY A 34 37.44 15.99 -55.21
N SER A 35 37.95 15.53 -56.28
CA SER A 35 39.11 14.67 -56.47
C SER A 35 40.39 15.24 -55.89
N SER A 36 41.07 14.45 -55.00
CA SER A 36 42.55 14.37 -55.04
C SER A 36 43.06 13.21 -54.13
N ASN A 37 43.72 12.28 -54.81
CA ASN A 37 44.64 11.23 -54.38
C ASN A 37 44.32 10.23 -53.28
N PRO A 38 44.37 8.91 -53.53
CA PRO A 38 44.24 7.88 -52.53
C PRO A 38 45.54 7.53 -51.82
N LEU A 39 45.59 7.68 -50.52
CA LEU A 39 46.60 7.04 -49.67
C LEU A 39 46.19 5.61 -49.36
N LEU A 40 46.88 4.67 -49.96
CA LEU A 40 46.78 3.24 -49.69
C LEU A 40 47.32 2.92 -48.28
N ILE A 41 46.44 2.67 -47.36
CA ILE A 41 46.83 2.05 -46.11
C ILE A 41 46.69 0.53 -46.27
N ARG A 42 47.84 -0.16 -46.37
CA ARG A 42 47.92 -1.62 -46.38
C ARG A 42 47.63 -2.16 -44.97
N PHE A 43 46.50 -2.79 -44.80
CA PHE A 43 46.28 -3.71 -43.69
C PHE A 43 47.01 -5.04 -43.91
N LYS A 44 47.96 -5.33 -43.06
CA LYS A 44 48.58 -6.67 -43.00
C LYS A 44 47.54 -7.64 -42.38
N SER A 45 47.10 -8.59 -43.19
CA SER A 45 46.35 -9.72 -42.70
C SER A 45 47.21 -10.63 -41.84
N TRP A 46 46.84 -10.79 -40.61
CA TRP A 46 47.39 -11.82 -39.76
C TRP A 46 46.57 -13.11 -39.96
N HIS A 47 47.21 -14.10 -40.62
CA HIS A 47 46.69 -15.47 -40.68
C HIS A 47 46.98 -16.18 -39.35
N LEU A 48 45.95 -16.39 -38.53
CA LEU A 48 45.96 -17.29 -37.39
C LEU A 48 45.82 -18.74 -37.92
N LYS A 49 46.90 -19.50 -37.86
CA LYS A 49 46.88 -20.93 -38.11
C LYS A 49 46.08 -21.61 -37.00
N HIS A 50 44.99 -22.30 -37.37
CA HIS A 50 44.30 -23.22 -36.48
C HIS A 50 45.19 -24.41 -36.11
N SER A 51 45.59 -24.46 -34.87
CA SER A 51 46.09 -25.66 -34.21
C SER A 51 44.99 -26.20 -33.28
N ARG A 52 44.34 -27.28 -33.74
CA ARG A 52 43.46 -28.05 -32.86
C ARG A 52 44.36 -28.74 -31.80
N ARG A 53 44.32 -28.29 -30.57
CA ARG A 53 44.75 -29.07 -29.40
C ARG A 53 43.50 -29.43 -28.60
N ASN A 54 43.26 -30.75 -28.54
CA ASN A 54 42.31 -31.34 -27.60
C ASN A 54 42.80 -31.07 -26.18
N LEU A 55 42.05 -30.25 -25.45
CA LEU A 55 42.20 -30.07 -24.00
C LEU A 55 41.27 -31.07 -23.30
N SER A 56 41.85 -32.18 -22.85
CA SER A 56 41.19 -33.03 -21.87
C SER A 56 41.21 -32.33 -20.51
N ILE A 57 40.03 -32.05 -19.94
CA ILE A 57 39.87 -31.55 -18.58
C ILE A 57 40.22 -32.73 -17.63
N LYS A 58 41.37 -32.69 -16.99
CA LYS A 58 41.64 -33.50 -15.81
C LYS A 58 41.21 -32.73 -14.60
N ASN A 59 40.25 -33.28 -13.85
CA ASN A 59 39.95 -32.86 -12.50
C ASN A 59 41.22 -32.95 -11.63
N VAL A 60 41.67 -31.80 -11.18
CA VAL A 60 42.64 -31.71 -10.08
C VAL A 60 41.89 -31.01 -8.94
N ALA A 61 41.45 -31.86 -8.00
CA ALA A 61 41.10 -31.38 -6.69
C ALA A 61 42.39 -30.95 -5.98
N GLY A 62 42.51 -29.72 -5.65
CA GLY A 62 43.64 -29.14 -4.96
C GLY A 62 43.30 -27.77 -4.43
N ASP A 63 43.15 -27.68 -3.12
CA ASP A 63 43.01 -26.47 -2.34
C ASP A 63 43.91 -25.33 -2.83
N GLN A 64 43.31 -24.33 -3.44
CA GLN A 64 43.87 -22.99 -3.43
C GLN A 64 42.72 -22.04 -3.09
N LYS A 65 42.70 -21.57 -1.84
CA LYS A 65 41.99 -20.37 -1.46
C LYS A 65 42.41 -19.27 -2.43
N LEU A 66 41.52 -18.90 -3.32
CA LEU A 66 41.60 -17.64 -4.03
C LEU A 66 41.59 -16.55 -2.97
N ARG A 67 42.77 -16.09 -2.57
CA ARG A 67 42.90 -14.80 -1.90
C ARG A 67 42.41 -13.75 -2.91
N SER A 68 41.30 -13.13 -2.60
CA SER A 68 40.91 -11.86 -3.22
C SER A 68 42.14 -10.96 -3.24
N PRO A 69 42.43 -10.24 -4.33
CA PRO A 69 43.48 -9.25 -4.29
C PRO A 69 43.13 -8.30 -3.16
N VAL A 70 43.99 -8.19 -2.18
CA VAL A 70 43.92 -7.15 -1.17
C VAL A 70 43.90 -5.85 -1.97
N ALA A 71 42.76 -5.15 -1.97
CA ALA A 71 42.69 -3.83 -2.52
C ALA A 71 43.78 -3.02 -1.81
N GLU A 72 44.86 -2.67 -2.53
CA GLU A 72 45.79 -1.69 -2.03
C GLU A 72 44.97 -0.47 -1.61
N LYS A 73 45.09 -0.09 -0.33
CA LYS A 73 44.51 1.12 0.19
C LYS A 73 44.93 2.24 -0.76
N VAL A 74 43.96 2.78 -1.48
CA VAL A 74 44.12 4.05 -2.18
C VAL A 74 44.55 5.06 -1.11
N PRO A 75 45.74 5.64 -1.21
CA PRO A 75 46.21 6.58 -0.19
C PRO A 75 45.32 7.79 -0.18
N GLY A 76 44.58 8.00 0.89
CA GLY A 76 44.12 9.34 1.23
C GLY A 76 42.66 9.67 1.00
N VAL A 77 41.71 8.75 1.30
CA VAL A 77 40.42 9.24 1.73
C VAL A 77 40.52 9.52 3.24
N LYS A 78 40.82 10.75 3.57
CA LYS A 78 40.76 11.24 4.94
C LYS A 78 39.32 11.13 5.43
N ASP A 79 39.14 10.63 6.64
CA ASP A 79 37.89 10.61 7.38
C ASP A 79 37.14 11.95 7.27
N SER A 80 35.80 11.82 6.96
CA SER A 80 34.77 12.84 7.16
C SER A 80 35.06 14.27 6.69
N PHE A 81 35.14 14.51 5.40
CA PHE A 81 34.72 15.80 4.85
C PHE A 81 33.36 15.61 4.17
N LEU A 82 32.30 16.16 4.78
CA LEU A 82 31.08 16.45 4.02
C LEU A 82 31.50 17.31 2.82
N PRO A 83 31.11 16.96 1.59
CA PRO A 83 31.51 17.69 0.42
C PRO A 83 31.05 19.14 0.52
N ASP A 84 31.93 20.07 0.22
CA ASP A 84 31.59 21.48 0.17
C ASP A 84 30.75 21.81 -1.07
N SER A 85 30.15 23.02 -1.08
CA SER A 85 29.30 23.47 -2.20
C SER A 85 30.05 23.54 -3.54
N ALA A 86 31.36 23.72 -3.53
CA ALA A 86 32.17 23.77 -4.75
C ALA A 86 32.39 22.37 -5.34
N SER A 87 32.68 21.39 -4.50
CA SER A 87 32.80 20.00 -4.89
C SER A 87 31.48 19.44 -5.41
N ILE A 88 30.36 19.75 -4.73
CA ILE A 88 29.00 19.40 -5.16
C ILE A 88 28.68 20.01 -6.51
N ALA A 89 28.95 21.31 -6.69
CA ALA A 89 28.74 21.99 -7.98
C ALA A 89 29.56 21.37 -9.12
N SER A 90 30.78 20.91 -8.82
CA SER A 90 31.60 20.18 -9.79
C SER A 90 31.05 18.82 -10.15
N SER A 91 30.53 18.08 -9.15
CA SER A 91 29.87 16.79 -9.37
C SER A 91 28.58 16.94 -10.21
N ILE A 92 27.74 17.93 -9.90
CA ILE A 92 26.53 18.22 -10.69
C ILE A 92 26.89 18.54 -12.13
N LYS A 93 27.93 19.38 -12.36
CA LYS A 93 28.43 19.68 -13.72
C LYS A 93 28.91 18.43 -14.44
N TYR A 94 29.68 17.58 -13.77
CA TYR A 94 30.15 16.33 -14.32
C TYR A 94 28.98 15.48 -14.83
N HIS A 95 27.96 15.24 -14.00
CA HIS A 95 26.77 14.47 -14.41
C HIS A 95 25.95 15.17 -15.50
N ALA A 96 25.88 16.49 -15.51
CA ALA A 96 25.25 17.24 -16.59
C ALA A 96 25.96 17.09 -17.94
N GLU A 97 27.28 16.91 -17.94
CA GLU A 97 28.07 16.74 -19.17
C GLU A 97 28.18 15.28 -19.63
N PHE A 98 28.35 14.36 -18.69
CA PHE A 98 28.75 12.97 -18.99
C PHE A 98 27.65 11.93 -18.79
N THR A 99 26.50 12.28 -18.20
CA THR A 99 25.34 11.39 -18.12
C THR A 99 24.33 11.77 -19.20
N PRO A 100 24.25 11.06 -20.32
CA PRO A 100 23.60 11.56 -21.53
C PRO A 100 22.11 11.19 -21.58
N SER A 101 21.31 11.83 -20.76
CA SER A 101 19.84 11.72 -20.92
C SER A 101 19.24 12.88 -21.72
N PHE A 102 19.99 13.99 -21.92
CA PHE A 102 19.47 15.24 -22.50
C PHE A 102 20.53 15.96 -23.37
N SER A 103 20.10 16.95 -24.17
CA SER A 103 21.00 17.72 -25.02
C SER A 103 22.11 18.40 -24.23
N PRO A 104 23.38 18.32 -24.65
CA PRO A 104 24.50 18.95 -23.95
C PRO A 104 24.46 20.48 -24.00
N ASN A 105 23.72 21.08 -24.92
CA ASN A 105 23.75 22.52 -25.17
C ASN A 105 22.78 23.33 -24.30
N HIS A 106 21.80 22.69 -23.65
CA HIS A 106 20.85 23.36 -22.76
C HIS A 106 20.64 22.54 -21.53
N VAL A 107 20.95 23.07 -20.35
CA VAL A 107 20.62 22.45 -19.07
C VAL A 107 19.28 22.99 -18.60
N GLU A 108 18.20 22.33 -19.00
CA GLU A 108 16.87 22.61 -18.51
C GLU A 108 16.68 22.01 -17.11
N LEU A 109 15.63 22.44 -16.40
CA LEU A 109 15.36 21.97 -15.04
C LEU A 109 15.27 20.42 -14.90
N PRO A 110 14.67 19.66 -15.83
CA PRO A 110 14.70 18.18 -15.73
C PRO A 110 16.13 17.62 -15.77
N LYS A 111 17.00 18.15 -16.62
CA LYS A 111 18.41 17.74 -16.68
C LYS A 111 19.16 18.12 -15.40
N ALA A 112 18.90 19.32 -14.85
CA ALA A 112 19.47 19.76 -13.58
C ALA A 112 19.04 18.84 -12.43
N PHE A 113 17.77 18.37 -12.44
CA PHE A 113 17.29 17.37 -11.48
C PHE A 113 18.08 16.06 -11.60
N PHE A 114 18.20 15.48 -12.80
CA PHE A 114 18.94 14.22 -12.99
C PHE A 114 20.40 14.35 -12.55
N ALA A 115 21.09 15.39 -12.99
CA ALA A 115 22.49 15.62 -12.62
C ALA A 115 22.66 15.80 -11.09
N THR A 116 21.72 16.48 -10.44
CA THR A 116 21.72 16.65 -8.99
C THR A 116 21.45 15.32 -8.27
N ALA A 117 20.45 14.57 -8.72
CA ALA A 117 20.10 13.27 -8.16
C ALA A 117 21.27 12.27 -8.27
N GLU A 118 21.94 12.23 -9.43
CA GLU A 118 23.12 11.36 -9.63
C GLU A 118 24.29 11.77 -8.75
N SER A 119 24.50 13.06 -8.55
CA SER A 119 25.51 13.56 -7.61
C SER A 119 25.22 13.12 -6.16
N VAL A 120 23.95 13.11 -5.74
CA VAL A 120 23.53 12.58 -4.42
C VAL A 120 23.70 11.06 -4.38
N ARG A 121 23.29 10.36 -5.45
CA ARG A 121 23.37 8.90 -5.55
C ARG A 121 24.81 8.40 -5.39
N ASP A 122 25.79 9.08 -5.91
CA ASP A 122 27.21 8.70 -5.77
C ASP A 122 27.61 8.58 -4.30
N MET A 123 27.16 9.52 -3.46
CA MET A 123 27.40 9.46 -2.01
C MET A 123 26.60 8.33 -1.35
N LEU A 124 25.36 8.13 -1.79
CA LEU A 124 24.55 7.04 -1.26
C LEU A 124 25.12 5.67 -1.58
N ILE A 125 25.70 5.49 -2.77
CA ILE A 125 26.35 4.22 -3.17
C ILE A 125 27.53 3.90 -2.26
N ILE A 126 28.34 4.88 -1.88
CA ILE A 126 29.47 4.68 -0.96
C ILE A 126 28.97 4.14 0.39
N ASN A 127 27.97 4.81 0.96
CA ASN A 127 27.37 4.40 2.23
C ASN A 127 26.66 3.03 2.13
N TRP A 128 25.98 2.81 1.01
CA TRP A 128 25.26 1.56 0.74
C TRP A 128 26.18 0.35 0.68
N ASN A 129 27.28 0.45 -0.10
CA ASN A 129 28.31 -0.60 -0.17
C ASN A 129 28.93 -0.86 1.21
N ALA A 130 29.27 0.19 1.95
CA ALA A 130 29.82 0.05 3.30
C ALA A 130 28.83 -0.64 4.25
N THR A 131 27.55 -0.33 4.17
CA THR A 131 26.48 -0.95 4.95
C THR A 131 26.36 -2.44 4.63
N TYR A 132 26.31 -2.77 3.33
CA TYR A 132 26.19 -4.13 2.84
C TYR A 132 27.38 -5.00 3.28
N GLU A 133 28.61 -4.54 3.00
CA GLU A 133 29.85 -5.27 3.36
C GLU A 133 29.93 -5.48 4.87
N TYR A 134 29.54 -4.48 5.65
CA TYR A 134 29.59 -4.60 7.11
C TYR A 134 28.58 -5.62 7.66
N TYR A 135 27.36 -5.63 7.14
CA TYR A 135 26.33 -6.60 7.54
C TYR A 135 26.73 -8.04 7.18
N GLU A 136 27.34 -8.25 6.02
CA GLU A 136 27.82 -9.56 5.62
C GLU A 136 29.00 -10.01 6.48
N LYS A 137 29.97 -9.14 6.69
CA LYS A 137 31.15 -9.44 7.53
C LYS A 137 30.76 -9.80 8.97
N MET A 138 29.79 -9.10 9.54
CA MET A 138 29.32 -9.33 10.89
C MET A 138 28.32 -10.50 10.98
N ASN A 139 27.87 -11.03 9.86
CA ASN A 139 26.85 -12.08 9.75
C ASN A 139 25.62 -11.81 10.65
N VAL A 140 25.13 -10.58 10.63
CA VAL A 140 24.01 -10.14 11.47
C VAL A 140 22.70 -10.75 11.00
N LYS A 141 21.75 -10.95 11.93
CA LYS A 141 20.36 -11.27 11.57
C LYS A 141 19.75 -10.09 10.81
N GLN A 142 19.06 -10.37 9.71
CA GLN A 142 18.42 -9.34 8.88
C GLN A 142 16.92 -9.59 8.79
N ALA A 143 16.15 -8.48 8.81
CA ALA A 143 14.73 -8.49 8.57
C ALA A 143 14.43 -8.10 7.12
N TYR A 144 13.49 -8.80 6.51
CA TYR A 144 13.06 -8.58 5.13
C TYR A 144 11.58 -8.24 5.11
N TYR A 145 11.27 -7.02 4.68
CA TYR A 145 9.92 -6.48 4.65
C TYR A 145 9.34 -6.64 3.24
N LEU A 146 8.42 -7.59 3.07
CA LEU A 146 7.79 -7.90 1.78
C LEU A 146 6.46 -7.16 1.66
N SER A 147 6.34 -6.33 0.63
CA SER A 147 5.13 -5.56 0.36
C SER A 147 4.87 -5.42 -1.13
N MET A 148 3.59 -5.51 -1.51
CA MET A 148 3.15 -5.18 -2.88
C MET A 148 3.25 -3.68 -3.17
N GLU A 149 3.36 -2.85 -2.13
CA GLU A 149 3.36 -1.40 -2.25
C GLU A 149 4.53 -0.75 -1.51
N PHE A 150 5.19 0.20 -2.19
CA PHE A 150 6.13 1.13 -1.59
C PHE A 150 5.86 2.54 -2.15
N LEU A 151 5.06 3.32 -1.45
CA LEU A 151 4.68 4.68 -1.85
C LEU A 151 5.75 5.69 -1.40
N GLN A 152 6.87 5.71 -2.09
CA GLN A 152 8.07 6.47 -1.71
C GLN A 152 7.89 7.99 -1.86
N GLY A 153 7.21 8.45 -2.91
CA GLY A 153 7.19 9.86 -3.27
C GLY A 153 8.51 10.31 -3.89
N ARG A 154 8.84 11.58 -3.74
CA ARG A 154 10.12 12.17 -4.19
C ARG A 154 11.25 11.85 -3.22
N ALA A 155 12.45 11.55 -3.75
CA ALA A 155 13.60 11.13 -2.95
C ALA A 155 14.63 12.24 -2.74
N LEU A 156 14.77 13.21 -3.65
CA LEU A 156 15.90 14.17 -3.68
C LEU A 156 16.03 14.95 -2.37
N LEU A 157 15.00 15.69 -1.96
CA LEU A 157 15.07 16.52 -0.75
C LEU A 157 15.19 15.68 0.53
N ASN A 158 14.56 14.50 0.55
CA ASN A 158 14.69 13.58 1.67
C ASN A 158 16.11 13.02 1.79
N ALA A 159 16.74 12.63 0.70
CA ALA A 159 18.11 12.13 0.67
C ALA A 159 19.12 13.21 1.08
N ILE A 160 19.02 14.39 0.50
CA ILE A 160 19.88 15.55 0.83
C ILE A 160 19.71 15.93 2.33
N GLY A 161 18.47 15.92 2.82
CA GLY A 161 18.16 16.23 4.22
C GLY A 161 18.72 15.18 5.17
N ASN A 162 18.58 13.90 4.86
CA ASN A 162 19.11 12.79 5.66
C ASN A 162 20.64 12.80 5.73
N LEU A 163 21.31 13.24 4.66
CA LEU A 163 22.75 13.42 4.60
C LEU A 163 23.26 14.73 5.25
N GLU A 164 22.38 15.60 5.75
CA GLU A 164 22.70 16.94 6.29
C GLU A 164 23.34 17.90 5.27
N LEU A 165 23.04 17.73 3.98
CA LEU A 165 23.66 18.49 2.87
C LEU A 165 22.73 19.53 2.23
N SER A 166 21.55 19.81 2.80
CA SER A 166 20.56 20.72 2.20
C SER A 166 21.14 22.09 1.88
N GLY A 167 21.88 22.69 2.82
CA GLY A 167 22.53 24.00 2.61
C GLY A 167 23.60 23.96 1.54
N ALA A 168 24.44 22.92 1.51
CA ALA A 168 25.52 22.77 0.54
C ALA A 168 24.99 22.55 -0.88
N TYR A 169 23.93 21.75 -1.07
CA TYR A 169 23.27 21.58 -2.36
C TYR A 169 22.55 22.84 -2.84
N ALA A 170 21.84 23.53 -1.94
CA ALA A 170 21.20 24.80 -2.28
C ALA A 170 22.21 25.85 -2.75
N GLU A 171 23.36 25.98 -2.06
CA GLU A 171 24.43 26.88 -2.46
C GLU A 171 25.10 26.45 -3.77
N ALA A 172 25.35 25.15 -3.96
CA ALA A 172 25.93 24.61 -5.18
C ALA A 172 25.06 24.89 -6.40
N LEU A 173 23.76 24.59 -6.30
CA LEU A 173 22.80 24.85 -7.36
C LEU A 173 22.66 26.36 -7.65
N LYS A 174 22.64 27.20 -6.62
CA LYS A 174 22.61 28.66 -6.79
C LYS A 174 23.83 29.16 -7.55
N LYS A 175 25.03 28.61 -7.30
CA LYS A 175 26.24 28.93 -8.09
C LYS A 175 26.12 28.50 -9.56
N LEU A 176 25.31 27.52 -9.85
CA LEU A 176 25.01 27.04 -11.21
C LEU A 176 23.81 27.76 -11.85
N GLY A 177 23.14 28.65 -11.11
CA GLY A 177 22.00 29.43 -11.59
C GLY A 177 20.63 28.75 -11.38
N TYR A 178 20.55 27.77 -10.50
CA TYR A 178 19.33 27.05 -10.21
C TYR A 178 18.88 27.21 -8.75
N ASP A 179 17.59 27.09 -8.53
CA ASP A 179 17.00 26.98 -7.21
C ASP A 179 16.75 25.49 -6.87
N LEU A 180 17.08 25.07 -5.64
CA LEU A 180 16.97 23.68 -5.22
C LEU A 180 15.51 23.17 -5.25
N GLU A 181 14.59 23.99 -4.78
CA GLU A 181 13.18 23.65 -4.75
C GLU A 181 12.62 23.49 -6.17
N ALA A 182 12.97 24.41 -7.08
CA ALA A 182 12.57 24.34 -8.48
C ALA A 182 13.13 23.10 -9.20
N VAL A 183 14.36 22.70 -8.86
CA VAL A 183 14.95 21.44 -9.37
C VAL A 183 14.23 20.23 -8.80
N ALA A 184 13.96 20.20 -7.50
CA ALA A 184 13.28 19.10 -6.83
C ALA A 184 11.83 18.91 -7.31
N GLU A 185 11.15 19.98 -7.74
CA GLU A 185 9.79 19.90 -8.32
C GLU A 185 9.73 19.10 -9.63
N LYS A 186 10.85 18.90 -10.31
CA LYS A 186 10.93 18.10 -11.54
C LYS A 186 11.00 16.60 -11.30
N GLU A 187 11.19 16.17 -10.05
CA GLU A 187 11.14 14.77 -9.68
C GLU A 187 9.70 14.25 -9.70
N PRO A 188 9.41 13.18 -10.47
CA PRO A 188 8.12 12.51 -10.38
C PRO A 188 8.04 11.70 -9.08
N ASP A 189 6.83 11.59 -8.50
CA ASP A 189 6.62 10.69 -7.37
C ASP A 189 6.85 9.23 -7.80
N ALA A 190 7.63 8.50 -7.04
CA ALA A 190 7.64 7.04 -7.13
C ALA A 190 6.37 6.50 -6.45
N ALA A 191 5.28 6.48 -7.22
CA ALA A 191 3.93 6.16 -6.75
C ALA A 191 3.65 4.65 -6.89
N LEU A 192 4.49 3.82 -6.31
CA LEU A 192 4.36 2.35 -6.31
C LEU A 192 3.48 1.85 -5.15
N GLY A 193 2.38 2.53 -4.90
CA GLY A 193 1.42 2.22 -3.85
C GLY A 193 0.15 3.04 -3.97
N ASN A 194 -0.91 2.56 -3.33
CA ASN A 194 -2.24 3.16 -3.39
C ASN A 194 -2.53 4.15 -2.25
N GLY A 195 -1.94 3.91 -1.07
CA GLY A 195 -2.33 4.70 0.10
C GLY A 195 -1.56 4.37 1.38
N GLY A 196 -2.31 4.12 2.46
CA GLY A 196 -1.75 3.94 3.80
C GLY A 196 -0.75 2.81 3.93
N LEU A 197 -1.05 1.64 3.38
CA LEU A 197 -0.18 0.46 3.41
C LEU A 197 1.17 0.73 2.73
N GLY A 198 1.14 1.25 1.50
CA GLY A 198 2.37 1.55 0.76
C GLY A 198 3.18 2.68 1.37
N ARG A 199 2.52 3.71 1.94
CA ARG A 199 3.24 4.80 2.61
C ARG A 199 3.84 4.34 3.95
N LEU A 200 3.16 3.44 4.68
CA LEU A 200 3.70 2.83 5.89
C LEU A 200 4.99 2.08 5.60
N ALA A 201 4.99 1.23 4.56
CA ALA A 201 6.18 0.51 4.13
C ALA A 201 7.36 1.45 3.85
N SER A 202 7.09 2.58 3.19
CA SER A 202 8.11 3.60 2.92
C SER A 202 8.59 4.33 4.18
N CYS A 203 7.72 4.64 5.14
CA CYS A 203 8.10 5.20 6.43
C CYS A 203 8.95 4.21 7.24
N PHE A 204 8.63 2.92 7.16
CA PHE A 204 9.40 1.88 7.85
C PHE A 204 10.83 1.76 7.31
N LEU A 205 11.02 1.85 6.00
CA LEU A 205 12.37 1.85 5.42
C LEU A 205 13.19 3.05 5.90
N ASP A 206 12.61 4.25 5.93
CA ASP A 206 13.28 5.44 6.48
C ASP A 206 13.69 5.24 7.94
N SER A 207 12.79 4.70 8.78
CA SER A 207 13.08 4.44 10.19
C SER A 207 14.10 3.33 10.38
N LEU A 208 14.03 2.25 9.60
CA LEU A 208 15.00 1.15 9.66
C LEU A 208 16.43 1.65 9.36
N ALA A 209 16.58 2.44 8.29
CA ALA A 209 17.87 3.02 7.94
C ALA A 209 18.35 4.03 9.01
N THR A 210 17.47 4.92 9.49
CA THR A 210 17.81 5.94 10.49
C THR A 210 18.23 5.33 11.82
N LEU A 211 17.57 4.25 12.24
CA LEU A 211 17.84 3.55 13.49
C LEU A 211 18.92 2.47 13.40
N ASN A 212 19.57 2.37 12.24
CA ASN A 212 20.66 1.41 11.97
C ASN A 212 20.23 -0.06 12.09
N TYR A 213 18.98 -0.40 11.80
CA TYR A 213 18.53 -1.79 11.78
C TYR A 213 18.92 -2.50 10.48
N PRO A 214 19.48 -3.71 10.57
CA PRO A 214 19.80 -4.51 9.38
C PRO A 214 18.54 -5.08 8.76
N ALA A 215 18.03 -4.37 7.76
CA ALA A 215 16.79 -4.73 7.09
C ALA A 215 16.79 -4.35 5.61
N TRP A 216 15.92 -5.00 4.85
CA TRP A 216 15.68 -4.78 3.41
C TRP A 216 14.20 -4.67 3.13
N GLY A 217 13.83 -3.88 2.12
CA GLY A 217 12.52 -3.92 1.50
C GLY A 217 12.52 -4.73 0.21
N TYR A 218 11.47 -5.50 -0.03
CA TYR A 218 11.22 -6.23 -1.27
C TYR A 218 9.86 -5.89 -1.83
N GLY A 219 9.80 -5.52 -3.11
CA GLY A 219 8.57 -5.18 -3.81
C GLY A 219 8.63 -5.48 -5.31
N LEU A 220 7.67 -4.98 -6.05
CA LEU A 220 7.62 -5.05 -7.51
C LEU A 220 7.88 -3.67 -8.12
N ARG A 221 8.64 -3.64 -9.22
CA ARG A 221 8.89 -2.42 -10.01
C ARG A 221 7.80 -2.28 -11.07
N TYR A 222 6.70 -1.63 -10.69
CA TYR A 222 5.63 -1.38 -11.64
C TYR A 222 6.06 -0.37 -12.71
N LYS A 223 5.75 -0.67 -13.97
CA LYS A 223 6.04 0.20 -15.12
C LYS A 223 5.24 1.50 -15.04
N TYR A 224 4.00 1.40 -14.59
CA TYR A 224 3.11 2.52 -14.36
C TYR A 224 2.77 2.58 -12.87
N GLY A 225 2.91 3.77 -12.28
CA GLY A 225 2.48 3.99 -10.90
C GLY A 225 0.96 4.01 -10.75
N LEU A 226 0.48 4.41 -9.58
CA LEU A 226 -0.94 4.67 -9.40
C LEU A 226 -1.40 5.69 -10.45
N PHE A 227 -2.48 5.40 -11.16
CA PHE A 227 -2.98 6.20 -12.27
C PHE A 227 -3.00 7.71 -11.96
N LYS A 228 -2.81 8.53 -13.00
CA LYS A 228 -3.00 9.97 -12.92
C LYS A 228 -4.47 10.31 -13.02
N GLN A 229 -4.95 11.11 -12.08
CA GLN A 229 -6.35 11.52 -11.99
C GLN A 229 -6.58 12.87 -12.65
N PHE A 230 -7.54 12.90 -13.56
CA PHE A 230 -8.12 14.14 -14.08
C PHE A 230 -9.56 14.30 -13.58
N ILE A 231 -9.94 15.52 -13.33
CA ILE A 231 -11.32 15.88 -12.98
C ILE A 231 -11.91 16.64 -14.15
N THR A 232 -12.90 16.06 -14.77
CA THR A 232 -13.64 16.64 -15.89
C THR A 232 -15.08 16.98 -15.49
N LYS A 233 -15.85 17.55 -16.41
CA LYS A 233 -17.29 17.77 -16.18
C LYS A 233 -18.07 16.46 -15.91
N ASP A 234 -17.54 15.32 -16.31
CA ASP A 234 -18.17 14.01 -16.14
C ASP A 234 -17.66 13.23 -14.90
N GLY A 235 -16.74 13.84 -14.15
CA GLY A 235 -16.16 13.30 -12.92
C GLY A 235 -14.69 12.91 -13.07
N GLN A 236 -14.30 11.83 -12.40
CA GLN A 236 -12.92 11.31 -12.45
C GLN A 236 -12.66 10.56 -13.75
N GLU A 237 -11.55 10.89 -14.39
CA GLU A 237 -10.94 10.14 -15.48
C GLU A 237 -9.53 9.69 -15.09
N GLU A 238 -9.11 8.51 -15.56
CA GLU A 238 -7.85 7.88 -15.24
C GLU A 238 -6.95 7.78 -16.47
N VAL A 239 -5.67 8.11 -16.28
CA VAL A 239 -4.62 7.93 -17.30
C VAL A 239 -3.43 7.25 -16.65
N ALA A 240 -2.74 6.37 -17.39
CA ALA A 240 -1.55 5.72 -16.88
C ALA A 240 -0.46 6.75 -16.49
N GLU A 241 0.08 6.62 -15.28
CA GLU A 241 1.20 7.46 -14.80
C GLU A 241 2.53 6.83 -15.21
N ASN A 242 3.11 7.30 -16.30
CA ASN A 242 4.40 6.85 -16.79
C ASN A 242 5.54 7.54 -16.03
N TRP A 243 5.74 7.20 -14.79
CA TRP A 243 6.76 7.78 -13.92
C TRP A 243 8.20 7.48 -14.36
N LEU A 244 8.39 6.48 -15.22
CA LEU A 244 9.68 6.07 -15.78
C LEU A 244 9.98 6.66 -17.17
N GLN A 245 9.16 7.59 -17.67
CA GLN A 245 9.29 8.15 -19.00
C GLN A 245 10.69 8.74 -19.29
N LEU A 246 11.30 9.38 -18.30
CA LEU A 246 12.65 9.95 -18.40
C LEU A 246 13.70 9.07 -17.71
N GLY A 247 13.34 7.86 -17.26
CA GLY A 247 14.18 7.00 -16.42
C GLY A 247 14.07 7.34 -14.93
N ASN A 248 14.78 6.57 -14.11
CA ASN A 248 14.84 6.77 -12.66
C ASN A 248 16.32 6.89 -12.23
N PRO A 249 16.80 8.08 -11.81
CA PRO A 249 18.21 8.26 -11.44
C PRO A 249 18.60 7.53 -10.16
N TRP A 250 17.65 7.11 -9.35
CA TRP A 250 17.89 6.45 -8.07
C TRP A 250 18.11 4.94 -8.16
N GLU A 251 17.58 4.28 -9.19
CA GLU A 251 17.64 2.83 -9.31
C GLU A 251 18.95 2.36 -9.94
N ILE A 252 19.42 1.21 -9.50
CA ILE A 252 20.54 0.47 -10.11
C ILE A 252 20.02 -0.91 -10.52
N VAL A 253 20.11 -1.19 -11.83
CA VAL A 253 19.74 -2.50 -12.38
C VAL A 253 20.82 -3.52 -12.03
N ARG A 254 20.40 -4.61 -11.41
CA ARG A 254 21.28 -5.72 -11.01
C ARG A 254 21.06 -6.91 -11.95
N HIS A 255 21.64 -6.84 -13.14
CA HIS A 255 21.58 -7.96 -14.11
C HIS A 255 22.22 -9.24 -13.59
N ASP A 256 23.11 -9.12 -12.60
CA ASP A 256 23.77 -10.22 -11.89
C ASP A 256 22.85 -10.86 -10.83
N VAL A 257 21.73 -10.23 -10.48
CA VAL A 257 20.76 -10.73 -9.51
C VAL A 257 19.43 -10.98 -10.22
N SER A 258 19.25 -12.21 -10.67
CA SER A 258 18.02 -12.64 -11.32
C SER A 258 17.66 -14.06 -10.92
N TYR A 259 16.37 -14.30 -10.73
CA TYR A 259 15.85 -15.60 -10.30
C TYR A 259 14.73 -16.08 -11.23
N PRO A 260 14.65 -17.38 -11.53
CA PRO A 260 13.53 -17.95 -12.28
C PRO A 260 12.29 -17.99 -11.40
N VAL A 261 11.16 -17.66 -11.99
CA VAL A 261 9.83 -17.81 -11.38
C VAL A 261 8.97 -18.62 -12.34
N LYS A 262 8.42 -19.72 -11.84
CA LYS A 262 7.67 -20.69 -12.64
C LYS A 262 6.17 -20.55 -12.40
N PHE A 263 5.41 -20.74 -13.48
CA PHE A 263 3.94 -20.86 -13.43
C PHE A 263 3.48 -22.06 -14.21
N TYR A 264 2.32 -22.61 -13.85
CA TYR A 264 1.71 -23.77 -14.50
C TYR A 264 2.54 -25.06 -14.36
N GLY A 265 2.46 -25.97 -15.31
CA GLY A 265 3.17 -27.24 -15.27
C GLY A 265 2.50 -28.29 -14.40
N GLN A 266 3.28 -29.25 -13.92
CA GLN A 266 2.77 -30.36 -13.12
C GLN A 266 3.81 -30.83 -12.10
N VAL A 267 3.34 -31.47 -11.03
CA VAL A 267 4.19 -32.11 -10.03
C VAL A 267 4.38 -33.59 -10.41
N VAL A 268 5.62 -34.05 -10.45
CA VAL A 268 5.95 -35.47 -10.65
C VAL A 268 6.66 -36.00 -9.40
N SER A 269 6.30 -37.21 -9.00
CA SER A 269 6.90 -37.91 -7.86
C SER A 269 8.05 -38.78 -8.33
N GLY A 270 9.22 -38.64 -7.68
CA GLY A 270 10.35 -39.55 -7.88
C GLY A 270 10.11 -40.90 -7.19
N PRO A 271 10.95 -41.91 -7.50
CA PRO A 271 10.86 -43.23 -6.85
C PRO A 271 11.17 -43.21 -5.34
N ASP A 272 11.85 -42.18 -4.90
CA ASP A 272 12.22 -41.90 -3.50
C ASP A 272 11.20 -41.06 -2.74
N GLY A 273 10.05 -40.78 -3.36
CA GLY A 273 9.03 -39.89 -2.79
C GLY A 273 9.29 -38.39 -3.01
N SER A 274 10.45 -38.01 -3.57
CA SER A 274 10.74 -36.62 -3.89
C SER A 274 9.75 -36.03 -4.89
N LYS A 275 9.44 -34.76 -4.73
CA LYS A 275 8.56 -34.03 -5.62
C LYS A 275 9.36 -33.11 -6.53
N LYS A 276 8.98 -33.03 -7.81
CA LYS A 276 9.56 -32.11 -8.77
C LYS A 276 8.46 -31.39 -9.56
N TRP A 277 8.54 -30.09 -9.57
CA TRP A 277 7.67 -29.24 -10.38
C TRP A 277 8.28 -29.06 -11.78
N VAL A 278 7.65 -29.62 -12.81
CA VAL A 278 8.19 -29.68 -14.18
C VAL A 278 7.23 -29.07 -15.20
N GLY A 279 7.79 -28.63 -16.33
CA GLY A 279 7.01 -27.97 -17.39
C GLY A 279 6.58 -26.55 -16.98
N GLY A 280 5.54 -26.05 -17.64
CA GLY A 280 5.01 -24.70 -17.39
C GLY A 280 5.79 -23.58 -18.08
N GLU A 281 5.65 -22.37 -17.59
CA GLU A 281 6.29 -21.14 -18.05
C GLU A 281 7.34 -20.68 -17.04
N ASP A 282 8.53 -20.37 -17.51
CA ASP A 282 9.60 -19.78 -16.69
C ASP A 282 9.81 -18.32 -17.10
N ILE A 283 9.70 -17.40 -16.16
CA ILE A 283 10.10 -16.01 -16.32
C ILE A 283 11.32 -15.70 -15.45
N LYS A 284 12.01 -14.61 -15.74
CA LYS A 284 13.12 -14.12 -14.91
C LYS A 284 12.67 -12.87 -14.16
N ALA A 285 12.79 -12.89 -12.84
CA ALA A 285 12.69 -11.71 -12.02
C ALA A 285 14.08 -11.09 -11.86
N VAL A 286 14.26 -9.85 -12.29
CA VAL A 286 15.52 -9.11 -12.25
C VAL A 286 15.43 -8.00 -11.21
N ALA A 287 16.46 -7.87 -10.38
CA ALA A 287 16.52 -6.89 -9.31
C ALA A 287 16.81 -5.47 -9.81
N TYR A 288 16.05 -4.51 -9.31
CA TYR A 288 16.27 -3.07 -9.39
C TYR A 288 16.40 -2.54 -7.98
N ASP A 289 17.58 -2.08 -7.62
CA ASP A 289 17.89 -1.67 -6.26
C ASP A 289 17.84 -0.16 -6.10
N VAL A 290 17.21 0.30 -5.02
CA VAL A 290 17.08 1.71 -4.67
C VAL A 290 17.67 1.93 -3.29
N PRO A 291 18.67 2.84 -3.12
CA PRO A 291 19.26 3.13 -1.82
C PRO A 291 18.31 3.93 -0.95
N ILE A 292 18.18 3.54 0.30
CA ILE A 292 17.36 4.23 1.31
C ILE A 292 18.29 4.74 2.42
N PRO A 293 18.64 6.03 2.42
CA PRO A 293 19.52 6.61 3.41
C PRO A 293 18.84 6.84 4.76
N GLY A 294 19.53 6.59 5.85
CA GLY A 294 19.12 6.99 7.18
C GLY A 294 19.48 8.47 7.47
N TYR A 295 18.76 9.05 8.44
CA TYR A 295 18.99 10.42 8.89
C TYR A 295 20.17 10.49 9.85
N LYS A 296 21.16 11.34 9.53
CA LYS A 296 22.39 11.55 10.34
C LYS A 296 23.16 10.25 10.64
N THR A 297 23.17 9.33 9.70
CA THR A 297 23.91 8.06 9.81
C THR A 297 24.50 7.66 8.48
N LYS A 298 25.57 6.85 8.51
CA LYS A 298 26.14 6.25 7.30
C LYS A 298 25.26 5.10 6.77
N THR A 299 24.37 4.53 7.58
CA THR A 299 23.54 3.40 7.18
C THR A 299 22.64 3.76 6.02
N THR A 300 22.76 3.00 4.95
CA THR A 300 21.92 3.08 3.76
C THR A 300 21.48 1.67 3.43
N ILE A 301 20.17 1.40 3.61
CA ILE A 301 19.58 0.09 3.34
C ILE A 301 19.05 0.00 1.91
N ASN A 302 18.65 -1.19 1.48
CA ASN A 302 18.19 -1.45 0.12
C ASN A 302 16.68 -1.64 0.05
N LEU A 303 16.05 -1.04 -0.96
CA LEU A 303 14.75 -1.43 -1.48
C LEU A 303 14.97 -2.15 -2.81
N ARG A 304 14.76 -3.49 -2.82
CA ARG A 304 14.87 -4.32 -4.02
C ARG A 304 13.49 -4.50 -4.64
N LEU A 305 13.38 -4.03 -5.88
CA LEU A 305 12.16 -4.13 -6.67
C LEU A 305 12.38 -5.09 -7.84
N TRP A 306 11.49 -6.07 -8.01
CA TRP A 306 11.56 -7.03 -9.09
C TRP A 306 10.87 -6.53 -10.36
N SER A 307 11.53 -6.69 -11.49
CA SER A 307 10.96 -6.58 -12.82
C SER A 307 11.03 -7.92 -13.52
N THR A 308 10.07 -8.22 -14.37
CA THR A 308 9.92 -9.55 -15.00
C THR A 308 10.25 -9.51 -16.47
N TRP A 309 11.10 -10.43 -16.89
CA TRP A 309 11.62 -10.56 -18.25
C TRP A 309 11.59 -12.02 -18.70
N VAL A 310 11.73 -12.25 -20.00
CA VAL A 310 12.08 -13.57 -20.56
C VAL A 310 13.38 -13.45 -21.36
N GLY A 311 14.00 -14.59 -21.64
CA GLY A 311 15.19 -14.63 -22.48
C GLY A 311 14.91 -14.21 -23.91
N SER A 312 15.94 -13.76 -24.62
CA SER A 312 15.82 -13.40 -26.04
C SER A 312 15.45 -14.61 -26.92
N GLU A 313 15.64 -15.81 -26.42
CA GLU A 313 15.23 -17.07 -27.04
C GLU A 313 13.72 -17.25 -27.14
N GLU A 314 12.95 -16.58 -26.28
CA GLU A 314 11.49 -16.60 -26.27
C GLU A 314 10.88 -15.63 -27.32
N PHE A 315 11.69 -14.75 -27.91
CA PHE A 315 11.24 -13.91 -29.03
C PHE A 315 11.21 -14.75 -30.33
N ASP A 316 10.01 -14.97 -30.86
CA ASP A 316 9.84 -15.69 -32.11
C ASP A 316 10.27 -14.83 -33.31
N LEU A 317 11.59 -14.79 -33.57
CA LEU A 317 12.17 -14.08 -34.72
C LEU A 317 11.62 -14.57 -36.06
N HIS A 318 11.23 -15.85 -36.15
CA HIS A 318 10.67 -16.40 -37.38
C HIS A 318 9.27 -15.88 -37.64
N ALA A 319 8.41 -15.89 -36.65
CA ALA A 319 7.09 -15.28 -36.75
C ALA A 319 7.16 -13.78 -37.06
N PHE A 320 8.10 -13.05 -36.42
CA PHE A 320 8.33 -11.63 -36.67
C PHE A 320 8.66 -11.38 -38.16
N ASN A 321 9.63 -12.11 -38.73
CA ASN A 321 10.03 -11.99 -40.12
C ASN A 321 8.93 -12.42 -41.12
N ALA A 322 8.02 -13.29 -40.67
CA ALA A 322 6.85 -13.71 -41.46
C ALA A 322 5.66 -12.74 -41.38
N GLY A 323 5.79 -11.63 -40.63
CA GLY A 323 4.73 -10.63 -40.42
C GLY A 323 3.76 -10.95 -39.27
N GLY A 324 3.98 -12.02 -38.50
CA GLY A 324 3.21 -12.39 -37.32
C GLY A 324 3.72 -11.70 -36.07
N HIS A 325 3.67 -10.36 -36.02
CA HIS A 325 4.29 -9.56 -34.99
C HIS A 325 3.70 -9.83 -33.59
N ASP A 326 2.38 -9.96 -33.46
CA ASP A 326 1.72 -10.23 -32.20
C ASP A 326 2.22 -11.54 -31.59
N LYS A 327 2.27 -12.61 -32.38
CA LYS A 327 2.81 -13.88 -31.95
C LYS A 327 4.28 -13.80 -31.55
N ALA A 328 5.06 -12.98 -32.26
CA ALA A 328 6.49 -12.84 -31.97
C ALA A 328 6.77 -12.18 -30.60
N TYR A 329 5.88 -11.31 -30.15
CA TYR A 329 5.98 -10.61 -28.87
C TYR A 329 5.18 -11.24 -27.73
N GLU A 330 4.41 -12.29 -27.99
CA GLU A 330 3.46 -12.86 -27.01
C GLU A 330 4.14 -13.25 -25.68
N ALA A 331 5.22 -14.01 -25.73
CA ALA A 331 5.96 -14.44 -24.53
C ALA A 331 6.55 -13.25 -23.78
N LEU A 332 7.14 -12.29 -24.50
CA LEU A 332 7.71 -11.07 -23.89
C LEU A 332 6.63 -10.27 -23.20
N PHE A 333 5.49 -10.04 -23.86
CA PHE A 333 4.39 -9.29 -23.29
C PHE A 333 3.79 -9.99 -22.07
N ASN A 334 3.61 -11.31 -22.12
CA ASN A 334 3.08 -12.09 -21.01
C ASN A 334 3.97 -12.03 -19.75
N ALA A 335 5.29 -12.00 -19.95
CA ALA A 335 6.24 -11.84 -18.85
C ALA A 335 6.24 -10.40 -18.33
N GLU A 336 6.37 -9.41 -19.19
CA GLU A 336 6.49 -8.02 -18.78
C GLU A 336 5.21 -7.48 -18.12
N LYS A 337 4.02 -7.89 -18.57
CA LYS A 337 2.73 -7.39 -18.04
C LYS A 337 2.54 -7.69 -16.54
N ILE A 338 3.25 -8.68 -15.99
CA ILE A 338 3.18 -8.99 -14.55
C ILE A 338 3.53 -7.76 -13.71
N CYS A 339 4.52 -6.97 -14.14
CA CYS A 339 4.94 -5.76 -13.43
C CYS A 339 4.46 -4.46 -14.10
N TYR A 340 3.35 -4.46 -14.83
CA TYR A 340 2.87 -3.24 -15.48
C TYR A 340 2.12 -2.32 -14.52
N ILE A 341 1.12 -2.83 -13.82
CA ILE A 341 0.19 -2.02 -13.02
C ILE A 341 -0.01 -2.66 -11.65
N LEU A 342 0.03 -1.83 -10.61
CA LEU A 342 -0.36 -2.21 -9.25
C LEU A 342 -1.87 -2.47 -9.20
N TYR A 343 -2.28 -3.62 -8.66
CA TYR A 343 -3.67 -4.05 -8.51
C TYR A 343 -4.45 -3.95 -9.84
N PRO A 344 -4.14 -4.79 -10.84
CA PRO A 344 -5.02 -4.93 -11.99
C PRO A 344 -6.43 -5.30 -11.54
N GLY A 345 -7.44 -4.88 -12.32
CA GLY A 345 -8.84 -5.23 -12.02
C GLY A 345 -9.00 -6.74 -11.91
N ASP A 346 -9.74 -7.20 -10.91
CA ASP A 346 -9.92 -8.62 -10.55
C ASP A 346 -11.37 -9.11 -10.73
N GLU A 347 -12.14 -8.41 -11.54
CA GLU A 347 -13.48 -8.89 -11.92
C GLU A 347 -13.41 -10.07 -12.90
N SER A 348 -12.39 -10.12 -13.75
CA SER A 348 -12.16 -11.21 -14.71
C SER A 348 -11.17 -12.26 -14.19
N LEU A 349 -11.23 -13.47 -14.75
CA LEU A 349 -10.27 -14.54 -14.45
C LEU A 349 -8.84 -14.13 -14.82
N GLU A 350 -8.66 -13.44 -15.95
CA GLU A 350 -7.35 -12.94 -16.39
C GLU A 350 -6.76 -11.92 -15.40
N GLY A 351 -7.60 -11.02 -14.88
CA GLY A 351 -7.18 -10.04 -13.87
C GLY A 351 -6.79 -10.72 -12.54
N LYS A 352 -7.59 -11.69 -12.09
CA LYS A 352 -7.28 -12.52 -10.91
C LYS A 352 -5.96 -13.28 -11.10
N THR A 353 -5.78 -13.93 -12.24
CA THR A 353 -4.56 -14.67 -12.57
C THR A 353 -3.34 -13.75 -12.57
N LEU A 354 -3.45 -12.57 -13.17
CA LEU A 354 -2.36 -11.60 -13.21
C LEU A 354 -1.99 -11.12 -11.81
N ARG A 355 -2.97 -10.81 -10.95
CA ARG A 355 -2.76 -10.40 -9.57
C ARG A 355 -2.08 -11.51 -8.75
N LEU A 356 -2.48 -12.76 -8.92
CA LEU A 356 -1.84 -13.90 -8.25
C LEU A 356 -0.41 -14.11 -8.75
N LYS A 357 -0.15 -13.95 -10.05
CA LYS A 357 1.21 -13.97 -10.63
C LYS A 357 2.11 -12.88 -10.02
N GLN A 358 1.59 -11.68 -9.79
CA GLN A 358 2.32 -10.60 -9.12
C GLN A 358 2.72 -10.99 -7.68
N GLN A 359 1.78 -11.50 -6.90
CA GLN A 359 2.03 -11.91 -5.51
C GLN A 359 3.07 -13.04 -5.44
N TYR A 360 2.94 -14.04 -6.30
CA TYR A 360 3.89 -15.16 -6.33
C TYR A 360 5.28 -14.72 -6.81
N THR A 361 5.36 -13.85 -7.81
CA THR A 361 6.65 -13.30 -8.28
C THR A 361 7.38 -12.59 -7.16
N LEU A 362 6.68 -11.75 -6.39
CA LEU A 362 7.27 -11.09 -5.21
C LEU A 362 7.81 -12.12 -4.22
N CYS A 363 7.00 -13.11 -3.85
CA CYS A 363 7.37 -14.10 -2.85
C CYS A 363 8.55 -14.97 -3.30
N SER A 364 8.46 -15.53 -4.50
CA SER A 364 9.46 -16.48 -5.01
C SER A 364 10.81 -15.83 -5.25
N ALA A 365 10.85 -14.72 -5.98
CA ALA A 365 12.10 -14.02 -6.26
C ALA A 365 12.78 -13.54 -4.97
N SER A 366 12.01 -12.98 -4.03
CA SER A 366 12.53 -12.49 -2.76
C SER A 366 13.09 -13.61 -1.89
N LEU A 367 12.39 -14.74 -1.77
CA LEU A 367 12.85 -15.86 -0.98
C LEU A 367 14.09 -16.53 -1.58
N GLN A 368 14.15 -16.69 -2.90
CA GLN A 368 15.33 -17.20 -3.57
C GLN A 368 16.56 -16.33 -3.29
N ASP A 369 16.40 -15.00 -3.33
CA ASP A 369 17.45 -14.04 -3.02
C ASP A 369 17.88 -14.10 -1.54
N ILE A 370 16.92 -14.12 -0.62
CA ILE A 370 17.18 -14.23 0.83
C ILE A 370 17.93 -15.52 1.15
N ILE A 371 17.52 -16.64 0.57
CA ILE A 371 18.16 -17.94 0.76
C ILE A 371 19.58 -17.94 0.18
N ALA A 372 19.78 -17.43 -1.04
CA ALA A 372 21.10 -17.33 -1.66
C ALA A 372 22.06 -16.47 -0.82
N ARG A 373 21.58 -15.37 -0.26
CA ARG A 373 22.37 -14.52 0.63
C ARG A 373 22.66 -15.18 1.98
N PHE A 374 21.73 -15.96 2.52
CA PHE A 374 21.97 -16.77 3.73
C PHE A 374 23.04 -17.83 3.47
N GLU A 375 22.95 -18.59 2.37
CA GLU A 375 23.94 -19.58 1.99
C GLU A 375 25.32 -18.96 1.79
N GLY A 376 25.41 -17.80 1.13
CA GLY A 376 26.66 -17.09 0.86
C GLY A 376 27.46 -16.68 2.10
N ARG A 377 26.77 -16.50 3.24
CA ARG A 377 27.37 -16.13 4.54
C ARG A 377 27.39 -17.26 5.57
N SER A 378 26.94 -18.45 5.18
CA SER A 378 26.92 -19.65 6.01
C SER A 378 28.17 -20.48 5.83
N GLU A 379 28.51 -21.30 6.82
CA GLU A 379 29.54 -22.34 6.72
C GLU A 379 29.04 -23.46 5.81
N ASN A 380 29.96 -24.18 5.21
CA ASN A 380 29.64 -25.33 4.35
C ASN A 380 29.99 -26.64 5.07
N PRO A 381 29.03 -27.58 5.30
CA PRO A 381 27.63 -27.57 4.86
C PRO A 381 26.78 -26.56 5.60
N VAL A 382 25.74 -26.05 4.91
CA VAL A 382 24.79 -25.08 5.49
C VAL A 382 24.00 -25.74 6.61
N ASN A 383 23.96 -25.10 7.79
CA ASN A 383 23.09 -25.50 8.87
C ASN A 383 21.75 -24.74 8.75
N TRP A 384 20.71 -25.39 8.22
CA TRP A 384 19.40 -24.80 7.99
C TRP A 384 18.64 -24.47 9.28
N GLU A 385 18.90 -25.16 10.37
CA GLU A 385 18.29 -24.86 11.67
C GLU A 385 18.60 -23.43 12.15
N ASN A 386 19.73 -22.87 11.69
CA ASN A 386 20.12 -21.48 11.95
C ASN A 386 19.41 -20.45 11.06
N PHE A 387 18.61 -20.86 10.08
CA PHE A 387 17.95 -19.92 9.16
C PHE A 387 17.07 -18.91 9.91
N PRO A 388 16.19 -19.29 10.85
CA PRO A 388 15.39 -18.34 11.62
C PRO A 388 16.20 -17.40 12.52
N GLU A 389 17.42 -17.81 12.89
CA GLU A 389 18.34 -16.99 13.70
C GLU A 389 19.08 -15.92 12.86
N LYS A 390 19.01 -16.02 11.53
CA LYS A 390 19.66 -15.11 10.58
C LYS A 390 18.68 -14.36 9.68
N VAL A 391 17.43 -14.80 9.62
CA VAL A 391 16.41 -14.32 8.69
C VAL A 391 15.11 -14.11 9.44
N ALA A 392 14.51 -12.94 9.27
CA ALA A 392 13.12 -12.65 9.65
C ALA A 392 12.40 -12.11 8.41
N VAL A 393 11.22 -12.65 8.09
CA VAL A 393 10.39 -12.22 6.97
C VAL A 393 9.08 -11.63 7.51
N GLN A 394 8.81 -10.37 7.19
CA GLN A 394 7.57 -9.71 7.54
C GLN A 394 6.65 -9.63 6.32
N MET A 395 5.48 -10.23 6.43
CA MET A 395 4.42 -10.15 5.42
C MET A 395 3.53 -8.93 5.70
N ASN A 396 3.58 -7.96 4.80
CA ASN A 396 2.74 -6.76 4.89
C ASN A 396 1.38 -7.02 4.25
N ASP A 397 0.37 -7.28 5.06
CA ASP A 397 -0.92 -7.85 4.72
C ASP A 397 -0.84 -9.31 4.21
N THR A 398 -1.95 -9.83 3.64
CA THR A 398 -2.01 -11.18 3.06
C THR A 398 -1.40 -11.27 1.65
N HIS A 399 -1.01 -10.15 1.07
CA HIS A 399 -0.48 -10.13 -0.30
C HIS A 399 0.72 -11.05 -0.51
N PRO A 400 1.71 -11.14 0.40
CA PRO A 400 2.83 -12.05 0.27
C PRO A 400 2.65 -13.39 1.01
N THR A 401 1.44 -13.85 1.27
CA THR A 401 1.15 -15.12 1.97
C THR A 401 1.81 -16.33 1.33
N LEU A 402 1.95 -16.32 0.00
CA LEU A 402 2.61 -17.40 -0.74
C LEU A 402 4.08 -17.61 -0.36
N CYS A 403 4.69 -16.70 0.42
CA CYS A 403 5.98 -16.91 1.07
C CYS A 403 6.00 -18.19 1.91
N ILE A 404 4.88 -18.55 2.53
CA ILE A 404 4.78 -19.72 3.41
C ILE A 404 4.97 -21.01 2.61
N PRO A 405 4.09 -21.35 1.65
CA PRO A 405 4.28 -22.56 0.86
C PRO A 405 5.52 -22.50 -0.04
N GLU A 406 5.97 -21.33 -0.50
CA GLU A 406 7.17 -21.20 -1.33
C GLU A 406 8.45 -21.48 -0.53
N LEU A 407 8.56 -20.97 0.69
CA LEU A 407 9.71 -21.26 1.55
C LEU A 407 9.80 -22.78 1.82
N ILE A 408 8.66 -23.41 2.15
CA ILE A 408 8.59 -24.86 2.36
C ILE A 408 9.01 -25.60 1.09
N ARG A 409 8.47 -25.22 -0.08
CA ARG A 409 8.86 -25.82 -1.37
C ARG A 409 10.36 -25.76 -1.61
N ILE A 410 10.97 -24.59 -1.41
CA ILE A 410 12.42 -24.43 -1.63
C ILE A 410 13.20 -25.30 -0.64
N LEU A 411 12.83 -25.31 0.63
CA LEU A 411 13.52 -26.10 1.66
C LEU A 411 13.40 -27.62 1.39
N MET A 412 12.21 -28.10 1.02
CA MET A 412 11.99 -29.53 0.75
C MET A 412 12.51 -29.95 -0.62
N ASP A 413 12.01 -29.33 -1.70
CA ASP A 413 12.18 -29.82 -3.06
C ASP A 413 13.55 -29.41 -3.67
N VAL A 414 14.17 -28.31 -3.18
CA VAL A 414 15.45 -27.80 -3.69
C VAL A 414 16.61 -28.08 -2.73
N LYS A 415 16.36 -27.95 -1.41
CA LYS A 415 17.41 -28.14 -0.39
C LYS A 415 17.39 -29.52 0.25
N GLY A 416 16.32 -30.29 0.08
CA GLY A 416 16.20 -31.68 0.49
C GLY A 416 15.92 -31.89 1.99
N LEU A 417 15.31 -30.88 2.66
CA LEU A 417 14.89 -30.99 4.04
C LEU A 417 13.59 -31.81 4.15
N SER A 418 13.36 -32.41 5.32
CA SER A 418 12.09 -33.05 5.63
C SER A 418 10.96 -32.02 5.78
N TRP A 419 9.71 -32.51 5.78
CA TRP A 419 8.54 -31.68 6.06
C TRP A 419 8.65 -31.00 7.43
N GLU A 420 8.98 -31.75 8.46
CA GLU A 420 9.05 -31.28 9.84
C GLU A 420 10.12 -30.18 9.99
N GLU A 421 11.27 -30.35 9.37
CA GLU A 421 12.34 -29.35 9.37
C GLU A 421 11.89 -28.07 8.63
N ALA A 422 11.37 -28.21 7.42
CA ALA A 422 10.92 -27.11 6.59
C ALA A 422 9.78 -26.33 7.24
N TRP A 423 8.82 -27.03 7.84
CA TRP A 423 7.69 -26.45 8.55
C TRP A 423 8.15 -25.67 9.79
N ASN A 424 8.98 -26.29 10.64
CA ASN A 424 9.53 -25.63 11.83
C ASN A 424 10.34 -24.36 11.48
N ILE A 425 11.18 -24.41 10.45
CA ILE A 425 11.95 -23.26 9.99
C ILE A 425 11.01 -22.15 9.51
N THR A 426 9.99 -22.50 8.71
CA THR A 426 9.03 -21.52 8.16
C THR A 426 8.27 -20.82 9.27
N GLN A 427 7.68 -21.56 10.20
CA GLN A 427 6.93 -20.99 11.33
C GLN A 427 7.77 -20.05 12.20
N ARG A 428 9.07 -20.28 12.35
CA ARG A 428 9.99 -19.43 13.12
C ARG A 428 10.52 -18.22 12.35
N THR A 429 10.32 -18.19 11.04
CA THR A 429 10.90 -17.16 10.16
C THR A 429 9.89 -16.08 9.79
N VAL A 430 8.61 -16.45 9.59
CA VAL A 430 7.60 -15.58 8.97
C VAL A 430 6.71 -14.95 10.04
N ALA A 431 6.35 -13.69 9.85
CA ALA A 431 5.39 -12.96 10.67
C ALA A 431 4.42 -12.16 9.78
N TYR A 432 3.22 -11.93 10.26
CA TYR A 432 2.11 -11.34 9.52
C TYR A 432 1.56 -10.09 10.19
N THR A 433 1.41 -9.02 9.42
CA THR A 433 0.69 -7.81 9.84
C THR A 433 -0.65 -7.76 9.12
N ASN A 434 -1.76 -7.72 9.87
CA ASN A 434 -3.10 -7.50 9.34
C ASN A 434 -3.40 -6.01 9.23
N HIS A 435 -3.96 -5.56 8.09
CA HIS A 435 -4.32 -4.17 7.82
C HIS A 435 -5.81 -3.93 7.60
N THR A 436 -6.65 -4.96 7.78
CA THR A 436 -8.08 -4.86 7.56
C THR A 436 -8.89 -5.27 8.79
N VAL A 437 -10.09 -4.73 8.92
CA VAL A 437 -11.06 -5.10 9.95
C VAL A 437 -12.30 -5.78 9.39
N LEU A 438 -12.47 -5.74 8.05
CA LEU A 438 -13.62 -6.31 7.38
C LEU A 438 -13.34 -7.76 6.98
N PRO A 439 -14.06 -8.75 7.52
CA PRO A 439 -13.86 -10.16 7.16
C PRO A 439 -14.00 -10.41 5.64
N GLU A 440 -14.92 -9.72 4.99
CA GLU A 440 -15.16 -9.81 3.56
C GLU A 440 -14.01 -9.25 2.69
N ALA A 441 -13.13 -8.43 3.27
CA ALA A 441 -11.95 -7.89 2.59
C ALA A 441 -10.71 -8.78 2.73
N LEU A 442 -10.78 -9.86 3.51
CA LEU A 442 -9.71 -10.85 3.60
C LEU A 442 -9.58 -11.62 2.28
N GLU A 443 -8.35 -11.76 1.79
CA GLU A 443 -8.12 -12.41 0.49
C GLU A 443 -8.49 -13.89 0.51
N LYS A 444 -9.25 -14.28 -0.52
CA LYS A 444 -9.61 -15.67 -0.82
C LYS A 444 -9.26 -15.95 -2.26
N TRP A 445 -8.60 -17.08 -2.49
CA TRP A 445 -8.25 -17.52 -3.84
C TRP A 445 -8.91 -18.86 -4.16
N SER A 446 -9.46 -18.98 -5.38
CA SER A 446 -9.97 -20.25 -5.87
C SER A 446 -8.90 -21.34 -5.79
N VAL A 447 -9.23 -22.50 -5.22
CA VAL A 447 -8.35 -23.68 -5.21
C VAL A 447 -7.95 -24.05 -6.64
N ASN A 448 -8.91 -24.05 -7.57
CA ASN A 448 -8.66 -24.39 -8.97
C ASN A 448 -7.64 -23.43 -9.63
N LEU A 449 -7.73 -22.15 -9.34
CA LEU A 449 -6.77 -21.16 -9.87
C LEU A 449 -5.35 -21.39 -9.34
N ILE A 450 -5.22 -21.65 -8.04
CA ILE A 450 -3.92 -21.95 -7.46
C ILE A 450 -3.39 -23.29 -7.98
N GLU A 451 -4.23 -24.31 -8.12
CA GLU A 451 -3.84 -25.62 -8.62
C GLU A 451 -3.35 -25.57 -10.06
N GLU A 452 -4.02 -24.78 -10.92
CA GLU A 452 -3.59 -24.55 -12.30
C GLU A 452 -2.27 -23.79 -12.37
N LEU A 453 -2.15 -22.71 -11.60
CA LEU A 453 -1.00 -21.79 -11.68
C LEU A 453 0.21 -22.28 -10.89
N LEU A 454 0.00 -22.87 -9.71
CA LEU A 454 1.00 -23.23 -8.70
C LEU A 454 0.74 -24.64 -8.12
N PRO A 455 0.80 -25.70 -8.94
CA PRO A 455 0.33 -27.05 -8.55
C PRO A 455 1.09 -27.62 -7.33
N ARG A 456 2.35 -27.25 -7.14
CA ARG A 456 3.11 -27.71 -5.96
C ARG A 456 2.70 -26.99 -4.68
N HIS A 457 2.35 -25.72 -4.79
CA HIS A 457 1.97 -24.90 -3.64
C HIS A 457 0.63 -25.36 -3.05
N ILE A 458 -0.33 -25.72 -3.89
CA ILE A 458 -1.62 -26.24 -3.37
C ILE A 458 -1.42 -27.57 -2.64
N GLU A 459 -0.50 -28.47 -3.08
CA GLU A 459 -0.16 -29.68 -2.34
C GLU A 459 0.41 -29.33 -0.96
N ILE A 460 1.29 -28.35 -0.86
CA ILE A 460 1.85 -27.91 0.42
C ILE A 460 0.79 -27.24 1.30
N ILE A 461 -0.11 -26.43 0.74
CA ILE A 461 -1.22 -25.82 1.49
C ILE A 461 -2.14 -26.90 2.06
N LYS A 462 -2.42 -28.00 1.31
CA LYS A 462 -3.16 -29.16 1.81
C LYS A 462 -2.47 -29.82 3.00
N MET A 463 -1.14 -29.97 2.96
CA MET A 463 -0.36 -30.49 4.09
C MET A 463 -0.46 -29.59 5.34
N ILE A 464 -0.40 -28.26 5.13
CA ILE A 464 -0.54 -27.29 6.24
C ILE A 464 -1.95 -27.33 6.83
N ASP A 465 -3.00 -27.46 5.99
CA ASP A 465 -4.38 -27.55 6.43
C ASP A 465 -4.63 -28.85 7.23
N GLU A 466 -4.04 -29.97 6.81
CA GLU A 466 -4.09 -31.24 7.54
C GLU A 466 -3.42 -31.13 8.92
N GLU A 467 -2.26 -30.46 9.02
CA GLU A 467 -1.57 -30.21 10.29
C GLU A 467 -2.42 -29.33 11.23
N LEU A 468 -3.11 -28.33 10.66
CA LEU A 468 -4.04 -27.49 11.41
C LEU A 468 -5.24 -28.30 11.91
N ILE A 469 -5.84 -29.14 11.08
CA ILE A 469 -6.96 -30.00 11.46
C ILE A 469 -6.56 -30.92 12.63
N ASN A 470 -5.39 -31.56 12.55
CA ASN A 470 -4.86 -32.39 13.63
C ASN A 470 -4.70 -31.60 14.93
N THR A 471 -4.23 -30.36 14.83
CA THR A 471 -4.07 -29.47 15.98
C THR A 471 -5.43 -29.12 16.59
N ILE A 472 -6.43 -28.78 15.79
CA ILE A 472 -7.79 -28.46 16.25
C ILE A 472 -8.42 -29.67 16.94
N ILE A 473 -8.30 -30.86 16.35
CA ILE A 473 -8.82 -32.12 16.95
C ILE A 473 -8.13 -32.43 18.28
N SER A 474 -6.82 -32.23 18.35
CA SER A 474 -6.06 -32.45 19.59
C SER A 474 -6.47 -31.50 20.71
N GLU A 475 -6.85 -30.27 20.40
CA GLU A 475 -7.22 -29.25 21.39
C GLU A 475 -8.69 -29.40 21.85
N TYR A 476 -9.62 -29.55 20.91
CA TYR A 476 -11.04 -29.54 21.20
C TYR A 476 -11.63 -30.94 21.41
N GLY A 477 -10.90 -32.01 21.09
CA GLY A 477 -11.37 -33.39 21.17
C GLY A 477 -12.42 -33.73 20.13
N THR A 478 -13.00 -34.93 20.23
CA THR A 478 -14.07 -35.46 19.37
C THR A 478 -15.37 -35.70 20.11
N GLU A 479 -15.46 -35.30 21.40
CA GLU A 479 -16.62 -35.51 22.24
C GLU A 479 -17.78 -34.57 21.86
N ASP A 480 -17.49 -33.32 21.50
CA ASP A 480 -18.49 -32.37 21.00
C ASP A 480 -18.25 -32.12 19.50
N ILE A 481 -18.92 -32.88 18.68
CA ILE A 481 -18.78 -32.87 17.23
C ILE A 481 -19.29 -31.57 16.62
N ASP A 482 -20.34 -30.98 17.18
CA ASP A 482 -20.89 -29.72 16.68
C ASP A 482 -19.89 -28.54 16.90
N LEU A 483 -19.29 -28.48 18.08
CA LEU A 483 -18.23 -27.50 18.37
C LEU A 483 -17.02 -27.71 17.44
N LEU A 484 -16.57 -28.94 17.29
CA LEU A 484 -15.44 -29.29 16.43
C LEU A 484 -15.71 -28.89 14.97
N GLN A 485 -16.91 -29.15 14.45
CA GLN A 485 -17.30 -28.74 13.11
C GLN A 485 -17.31 -27.22 12.97
N GLN A 486 -17.85 -26.51 13.96
CA GLN A 486 -17.83 -25.05 13.96
C GLN A 486 -16.39 -24.52 13.92
N LYS A 487 -15.48 -25.07 14.75
CA LYS A 487 -14.07 -24.67 14.77
C LYS A 487 -13.37 -24.96 13.43
N LEU A 488 -13.59 -26.17 12.88
CA LEU A 488 -13.05 -26.53 11.56
C LEU A 488 -13.55 -25.58 10.47
N LYS A 489 -14.85 -25.28 10.43
CA LYS A 489 -15.43 -24.35 9.45
C LYS A 489 -14.83 -22.94 9.53
N GLN A 490 -14.53 -22.46 10.74
CA GLN A 490 -14.00 -21.10 10.96
C GLN A 490 -12.49 -20.98 10.75
N MET A 491 -11.74 -22.05 11.05
CA MET A 491 -10.28 -21.98 11.10
C MET A 491 -9.56 -22.60 9.91
N ARG A 492 -10.19 -23.53 9.17
CA ARG A 492 -9.51 -24.18 8.03
C ARG A 492 -8.99 -23.18 7.01
N ILE A 493 -7.86 -23.53 6.44
CA ILE A 493 -7.24 -22.77 5.34
C ILE A 493 -8.00 -23.06 4.04
N LEU A 494 -8.43 -24.32 3.84
CA LEU A 494 -9.20 -24.76 2.68
C LEU A 494 -10.68 -24.79 3.04
N ASP A 495 -11.45 -23.82 2.54
CA ASP A 495 -12.90 -23.76 2.75
C ASP A 495 -13.63 -24.54 1.65
N ASN A 496 -14.72 -25.17 2.06
CA ASN A 496 -15.53 -26.06 1.20
C ASN A 496 -14.68 -27.13 0.49
N PHE A 497 -13.74 -27.73 1.21
CA PHE A 497 -12.81 -28.72 0.70
C PHE A 497 -12.92 -30.02 1.51
N GLU A 498 -12.67 -31.17 0.84
CA GLU A 498 -12.72 -32.49 1.44
C GLU A 498 -11.81 -32.58 2.67
N LEU A 499 -12.27 -33.28 3.70
CA LEU A 499 -11.39 -33.65 4.81
C LEU A 499 -10.51 -34.85 4.40
N PRO A 500 -9.29 -34.94 4.96
CA PRO A 500 -8.45 -36.13 4.78
C PRO A 500 -9.21 -37.42 5.20
N ALA A 501 -9.07 -38.51 4.46
CA ALA A 501 -9.77 -39.74 4.70
C ALA A 501 -9.58 -40.31 6.13
N SER A 502 -8.35 -40.15 6.67
CA SER A 502 -8.01 -40.51 8.05
C SER A 502 -8.81 -39.72 9.09
N ILE A 503 -9.10 -38.46 8.83
CA ILE A 503 -9.89 -37.58 9.72
C ILE A 503 -11.37 -37.94 9.62
N VAL A 504 -11.87 -38.19 8.41
CA VAL A 504 -13.26 -38.63 8.21
C VAL A 504 -13.52 -39.94 8.97
N GLU A 505 -12.63 -40.94 8.86
CA GLU A 505 -12.74 -42.20 9.58
C GLU A 505 -12.73 -41.99 11.11
N LEU A 506 -11.88 -41.09 11.61
CA LEU A 506 -11.81 -40.77 13.04
C LEU A 506 -13.11 -40.12 13.54
N LEU A 507 -13.72 -39.22 12.78
CA LEU A 507 -14.94 -38.53 13.14
C LEU A 507 -16.17 -39.46 13.05
N VAL A 508 -16.23 -40.34 12.07
CA VAL A 508 -17.29 -41.38 11.95
C VAL A 508 -17.23 -42.32 13.14
N ASN A 509 -16.05 -42.84 13.51
CA ASN A 509 -15.87 -43.72 14.66
C ASN A 509 -16.25 -43.02 15.98
N ALA A 510 -16.01 -41.73 16.10
CA ALA A 510 -16.41 -40.95 17.27
C ALA A 510 -17.94 -40.79 17.36
N GLN A 511 -18.63 -40.58 16.24
CA GLN A 511 -20.09 -40.52 16.16
C GLN A 511 -20.73 -41.85 16.52
N GLU A 512 -20.23 -42.97 16.01
CA GLU A 512 -20.74 -44.31 16.33
C GLU A 512 -20.57 -44.66 17.81
N SER A 513 -19.51 -44.18 18.46
CA SER A 513 -19.25 -44.42 19.87
C SER A 513 -20.09 -43.55 20.83
N SER A 514 -20.67 -42.46 20.34
CA SER A 514 -21.53 -41.54 21.10
C SER A 514 -23.01 -41.91 21.07
N VAL A 515 -23.42 -42.89 20.27
CA VAL A 515 -24.77 -43.42 20.24
C VAL A 515 -24.88 -44.42 21.38
N ASP A 516 -25.53 -44.08 22.50
CA ASP A 516 -25.92 -45.03 23.54
C ASP A 516 -26.71 -46.18 22.91
N PRO A 517 -26.45 -47.45 23.32
CA PRO A 517 -27.24 -48.57 22.82
C PRO A 517 -28.69 -48.36 23.23
N VAL A 518 -29.55 -48.21 22.23
CA VAL A 518 -31.02 -48.18 22.47
C VAL A 518 -31.37 -49.41 23.27
N GLU A 519 -31.76 -49.27 24.54
CA GLU A 519 -32.40 -50.35 25.29
C GLU A 519 -33.61 -50.83 24.47
N GLU A 520 -33.57 -52.08 24.05
CA GLU A 520 -34.75 -52.77 23.48
C GLU A 520 -35.88 -52.74 24.50
N VAL A 521 -36.82 -51.83 24.34
CA VAL A 521 -38.07 -51.85 25.05
C VAL A 521 -38.90 -52.94 24.43
N GLU A 522 -39.04 -54.06 25.17
CA GLU A 522 -40.06 -55.13 24.89
C GLU A 522 -41.45 -54.49 24.77
N VAL A 523 -42.06 -54.63 23.61
CA VAL A 523 -43.44 -54.24 23.32
C VAL A 523 -44.36 -55.27 23.95
N PRO A 524 -45.27 -54.88 24.84
CA PRO A 524 -46.38 -55.76 25.20
C PRO A 524 -47.48 -55.70 24.12
N ASP A 525 -47.88 -56.88 23.59
CA ASP A 525 -49.10 -57.01 22.83
C ASP A 525 -50.27 -56.58 23.70
N GLU A 526 -51.19 -55.74 23.18
CA GLU A 526 -52.67 -56.00 23.23
C GLU A 526 -53.49 -54.82 22.72
N ASP A 527 -54.50 -55.19 21.99
CA ASP A 527 -55.49 -54.38 21.30
C ASP A 527 -56.30 -53.46 22.19
N GLU A 528 -56.52 -52.17 21.72
CA GLU A 528 -57.85 -51.50 21.82
C GLU A 528 -57.85 -50.20 20.98
N PRO A 529 -59.02 -49.61 20.61
CA PRO A 529 -59.22 -48.91 19.38
C PRO A 529 -59.09 -47.38 19.54
N ILE A 530 -58.74 -46.76 18.45
CA ILE A 530 -58.56 -45.34 18.10
C ILE A 530 -59.83 -44.54 18.41
N GLU A 531 -59.70 -43.44 19.22
CA GLU A 531 -60.54 -42.24 19.12
C GLU A 531 -59.70 -41.13 18.54
N GLU A 532 -60.21 -40.52 17.48
CA GLU A 532 -59.65 -39.28 16.83
C GLU A 532 -59.87 -38.10 17.76
N GLU A 533 -58.78 -37.47 18.19
CA GLU A 533 -58.81 -36.04 18.63
C GLU A 533 -57.60 -35.31 18.12
N ASP A 534 -57.91 -34.24 17.35
CA ASP A 534 -57.30 -32.98 17.06
C ASP A 534 -55.76 -32.86 16.82
N GLU A 535 -55.49 -32.48 15.58
CA GLU A 535 -54.26 -31.78 15.12
C GLU A 535 -53.98 -30.56 15.95
N SER A 536 -52.96 -30.55 16.79
CA SER A 536 -52.03 -29.43 17.05
C SER A 536 -50.94 -29.93 18.02
N ASP A 537 -49.71 -29.91 17.50
CA ASP A 537 -48.42 -30.13 18.17
C ASP A 537 -47.64 -31.39 17.74
N ALA A 538 -47.59 -31.63 16.44
CA ALA A 538 -46.50 -32.35 15.85
C ALA A 538 -45.38 -31.33 15.53
N LEU A 539 -44.58 -30.97 16.55
CA LEU A 539 -43.21 -30.53 16.31
C LEU A 539 -42.50 -31.70 15.62
N SER A 540 -42.28 -31.52 14.32
CA SER A 540 -41.53 -32.40 13.48
C SER A 540 -40.28 -32.87 14.20
N ALA A 541 -40.13 -34.21 14.33
CA ALA A 541 -38.82 -34.77 14.45
C ALA A 541 -38.05 -34.35 13.23
N GLU A 542 -37.30 -33.25 13.36
CA GLU A 542 -36.23 -32.96 12.43
C GLU A 542 -35.36 -34.20 12.42
N GLU A 543 -35.37 -34.88 11.30
CA GLU A 543 -34.41 -35.93 11.00
C GLU A 543 -33.05 -35.33 11.39
N LYS A 544 -32.41 -35.94 12.40
CA LYS A 544 -30.98 -35.72 12.65
C LYS A 544 -30.27 -36.18 11.38
N GLN A 545 -30.15 -35.30 10.41
CA GLN A 545 -29.26 -35.51 9.28
C GLN A 545 -27.90 -35.78 9.89
N GLY A 546 -27.38 -36.94 9.66
CA GLY A 546 -26.02 -37.27 10.03
C GLY A 546 -25.10 -36.17 9.46
N VAL A 547 -24.27 -35.68 10.31
CA VAL A 547 -23.37 -34.59 9.99
C VAL A 547 -22.50 -34.97 8.78
N THR A 548 -22.73 -34.35 7.64
CA THR A 548 -21.98 -34.64 6.43
C THR A 548 -20.78 -33.72 6.38
N PHE A 549 -19.56 -34.28 6.30
CA PHE A 549 -18.32 -33.54 6.07
C PHE A 549 -18.02 -33.34 4.58
N GLU A 550 -19.03 -33.57 3.74
CA GLU A 550 -18.85 -33.41 2.30
C GLU A 550 -18.94 -31.93 1.88
N PRO A 551 -18.11 -31.49 0.96
CA PRO A 551 -18.18 -30.16 0.39
C PRO A 551 -19.53 -29.91 -0.29
N ASP A 552 -20.05 -28.70 -0.13
CA ASP A 552 -21.25 -28.26 -0.83
C ASP A 552 -20.90 -28.03 -2.32
N PRO A 553 -21.55 -28.78 -3.27
CA PRO A 553 -21.23 -28.65 -4.68
C PRO A 553 -21.56 -27.26 -5.28
N ASP A 554 -22.44 -26.51 -4.63
CA ASP A 554 -22.88 -25.19 -5.08
C ASP A 554 -21.97 -24.05 -4.59
N LEU A 555 -21.06 -24.32 -3.65
CA LEU A 555 -20.11 -23.35 -3.11
C LEU A 555 -18.72 -23.52 -3.73
N PRO A 556 -17.98 -22.40 -3.94
CA PRO A 556 -16.62 -22.45 -4.46
C PRO A 556 -15.64 -23.01 -3.41
N LYS A 557 -14.68 -23.81 -3.85
CA LYS A 557 -13.51 -24.21 -3.05
C LYS A 557 -12.50 -23.08 -3.03
N VAL A 558 -12.16 -22.56 -1.85
CA VAL A 558 -11.26 -21.40 -1.71
C VAL A 558 -10.18 -21.62 -0.67
N VAL A 559 -9.08 -20.90 -0.82
CA VAL A 559 -7.98 -20.78 0.15
C VAL A 559 -8.14 -19.48 0.91
N HIS A 560 -8.26 -19.55 2.23
CA HIS A 560 -8.25 -18.40 3.13
C HIS A 560 -6.82 -17.98 3.42
N MET A 561 -6.35 -16.94 2.74
CA MET A 561 -4.95 -16.49 2.85
C MET A 561 -4.60 -16.00 4.25
N ALA A 562 -5.51 -15.30 4.91
CA ALA A 562 -5.29 -14.83 6.28
C ALA A 562 -5.12 -15.98 7.29
N ASN A 563 -5.92 -17.05 7.16
CA ASN A 563 -5.79 -18.23 8.00
C ASN A 563 -4.41 -18.90 7.79
N LEU A 564 -3.97 -19.01 6.53
CA LEU A 564 -2.64 -19.51 6.21
C LEU A 564 -1.52 -18.64 6.84
N CYS A 565 -1.68 -17.31 6.84
CA CYS A 565 -0.74 -16.40 7.51
C CYS A 565 -0.66 -16.62 9.03
N VAL A 566 -1.81 -16.82 9.69
CA VAL A 566 -1.85 -17.04 11.15
C VAL A 566 -1.20 -18.38 11.50
N VAL A 567 -1.51 -19.42 10.74
CA VAL A 567 -0.99 -20.78 10.98
C VAL A 567 0.51 -20.86 10.70
N GLY A 568 0.96 -20.30 9.58
CA GLY A 568 2.34 -20.38 9.13
C GLY A 568 3.31 -19.38 9.77
N GLY A 569 2.81 -18.36 10.48
CA GLY A 569 3.62 -17.33 11.13
C GLY A 569 3.74 -17.51 12.65
N HIS A 570 4.82 -16.96 13.23
CA HIS A 570 5.02 -16.94 14.69
C HIS A 570 4.43 -15.72 15.38
N ALA A 571 4.09 -14.67 14.63
CA ALA A 571 3.52 -13.44 15.16
C ALA A 571 2.48 -12.87 14.19
N VAL A 572 1.38 -12.40 14.75
CA VAL A 572 0.29 -11.70 14.06
C VAL A 572 0.07 -10.40 14.79
N ASN A 573 0.11 -9.26 14.07
CA ASN A 573 -0.18 -8.00 14.71
C ASN A 573 -1.24 -7.20 13.99
N GLY A 574 -2.07 -6.50 14.79
CA GLY A 574 -2.86 -5.37 14.32
C GLY A 574 -2.03 -4.07 14.32
N VAL A 575 -2.61 -2.99 13.82
CA VAL A 575 -1.90 -1.73 13.51
C VAL A 575 -2.39 -0.52 14.29
N ALA A 576 -3.30 -0.71 15.24
CA ALA A 576 -3.73 0.22 16.29
C ALA A 576 -4.31 -0.59 17.47
N GLU A 577 -4.40 0.00 18.65
CA GLU A 577 -4.90 -0.72 19.85
C GLU A 577 -6.30 -1.30 19.62
N ILE A 578 -7.26 -0.47 19.18
CA ILE A 578 -8.64 -0.92 18.90
C ILE A 578 -8.68 -1.96 17.79
N HIS A 579 -7.88 -1.80 16.74
CA HIS A 579 -7.79 -2.78 15.66
C HIS A 579 -7.28 -4.13 16.15
N SER A 580 -6.24 -4.12 16.97
CA SER A 580 -5.66 -5.35 17.52
C SER A 580 -6.64 -6.10 18.40
N GLU A 581 -7.50 -5.39 19.14
CA GLU A 581 -8.58 -6.02 19.91
C GLU A 581 -9.68 -6.61 19.00
N ILE A 582 -10.04 -5.92 17.90
CA ILE A 582 -10.98 -6.48 16.90
C ILE A 582 -10.38 -7.73 16.26
N VAL A 583 -9.08 -7.70 15.92
CA VAL A 583 -8.37 -8.86 15.35
C VAL A 583 -8.45 -10.08 16.29
N LYS A 584 -8.26 -9.88 17.60
CA LYS A 584 -8.30 -10.94 18.61
C LYS A 584 -9.72 -11.44 18.91
N ASN A 585 -10.69 -10.53 19.00
CA ASN A 585 -12.00 -10.85 19.56
C ASN A 585 -13.06 -11.15 18.49
N ASP A 586 -12.82 -10.69 17.24
CA ASP A 586 -13.78 -10.85 16.14
C ASP A 586 -13.16 -11.59 14.94
N VAL A 587 -12.09 -11.02 14.32
CA VAL A 587 -11.57 -11.52 13.03
C VAL A 587 -10.92 -12.89 13.15
N PHE A 588 -10.07 -13.09 14.16
CA PHE A 588 -9.32 -14.32 14.41
C PHE A 588 -9.56 -14.87 15.81
N LYS A 589 -10.78 -14.74 16.32
CA LYS A 589 -11.14 -15.15 17.68
C LYS A 589 -10.72 -16.59 17.99
N ASP A 590 -11.06 -17.54 17.12
CA ASP A 590 -10.77 -18.95 17.33
C ASP A 590 -9.25 -19.23 17.31
N PHE A 591 -8.49 -18.55 16.47
CA PHE A 591 -7.04 -18.63 16.48
C PHE A 591 -6.41 -17.97 17.71
N TYR A 592 -7.02 -16.88 18.21
CA TYR A 592 -6.55 -16.23 19.44
C TYR A 592 -6.80 -17.11 20.67
N GLU A 593 -7.90 -17.85 20.71
CA GLU A 593 -8.16 -18.84 21.74
C GLU A 593 -7.10 -19.96 21.72
N LEU A 594 -6.69 -20.40 20.54
CA LEU A 594 -5.70 -21.48 20.35
C LEU A 594 -4.25 -21.03 20.58
N TRP A 595 -3.88 -19.83 20.09
CA TRP A 595 -2.50 -19.31 20.15
C TRP A 595 -2.45 -17.83 20.57
N PRO A 596 -2.84 -17.48 21.82
CA PRO A 596 -2.91 -16.09 22.26
C PRO A 596 -1.55 -15.36 22.19
N GLU A 597 -0.44 -16.10 22.34
CA GLU A 597 0.92 -15.57 22.32
C GLU A 597 1.36 -15.04 20.93
N LYS A 598 0.72 -15.48 19.86
CA LYS A 598 1.02 -14.96 18.50
C LYS A 598 0.52 -13.54 18.30
N PHE A 599 -0.55 -13.13 18.99
CA PHE A 599 -1.27 -11.91 18.71
C PHE A 599 -0.78 -10.70 19.51
N GLN A 600 -0.43 -9.63 18.82
CA GLN A 600 0.10 -8.41 19.44
C GLN A 600 -0.40 -7.17 18.72
N ASN A 601 -0.20 -6.01 19.38
CA ASN A 601 -0.42 -4.69 18.78
C ASN A 601 0.91 -4.04 18.40
N LYS A 602 0.96 -3.47 17.18
CA LYS A 602 2.02 -2.56 16.75
C LYS A 602 1.35 -1.34 16.10
N THR A 603 1.00 -0.36 16.94
CA THR A 603 0.39 0.89 16.44
C THR A 603 1.28 1.50 15.37
N ASN A 604 0.70 1.85 14.23
CA ASN A 604 1.41 2.47 13.13
C ASN A 604 2.06 3.79 13.54
N GLY A 605 2.97 4.25 12.72
CA GLY A 605 3.63 5.54 12.85
C GLY A 605 4.05 6.08 11.49
N VAL A 606 4.49 7.33 11.47
CA VAL A 606 5.00 8.01 10.28
C VAL A 606 6.37 8.59 10.57
N THR A 607 7.23 8.68 9.54
CA THR A 607 8.57 9.25 9.75
C THR A 607 8.48 10.75 10.00
N PRO A 608 9.03 11.24 11.13
CA PRO A 608 9.06 12.68 11.44
C PRO A 608 9.99 13.45 10.50
N ARG A 609 10.94 12.80 9.81
CA ARG A 609 11.84 13.42 8.83
C ARG A 609 11.01 13.98 7.68
N ARG A 610 10.33 13.14 6.89
CA ARG A 610 9.50 13.59 5.77
C ARG A 610 8.29 14.41 6.23
N TRP A 611 7.57 13.92 7.26
CA TRP A 611 6.23 14.41 7.57
C TRP A 611 6.15 15.61 8.50
N ILE A 612 7.28 16.10 9.02
CA ILE A 612 7.36 17.37 9.73
C ILE A 612 8.65 18.12 9.40
N ARG A 613 9.83 17.48 9.55
CA ARG A 613 11.12 18.16 9.41
C ARG A 613 11.34 18.74 8.02
N PHE A 614 11.06 17.98 6.96
CA PHE A 614 11.32 18.38 5.59
C PHE A 614 10.13 19.06 4.93
N CYS A 615 8.88 18.57 5.14
CA CYS A 615 7.71 19.20 4.53
C CYS A 615 7.29 20.51 5.21
N ASN A 616 7.70 20.74 6.48
CA ASN A 616 7.32 21.93 7.24
C ASN A 616 8.53 22.62 7.91
N PRO A 617 9.44 23.18 7.14
CA PRO A 617 10.64 23.83 7.70
C PRO A 617 10.32 25.05 8.58
N ALA A 618 9.20 25.74 8.35
CA ALA A 618 8.78 26.87 9.17
C ALA A 618 8.44 26.41 10.58
N LEU A 619 7.58 25.39 10.71
CA LEU A 619 7.21 24.82 12.00
C LEU A 619 8.42 24.15 12.69
N SER A 620 9.26 23.45 11.94
CA SER A 620 10.47 22.79 12.46
C SER A 620 11.41 23.77 13.16
N LYS A 621 11.57 24.99 12.63
CA LYS A 621 12.38 26.05 13.26
C LYS A 621 11.78 26.48 14.61
N VAL A 622 10.46 26.66 14.68
CA VAL A 622 9.77 27.03 15.91
C VAL A 622 9.92 25.91 16.95
N ILE A 623 9.70 24.67 16.56
CA ILE A 623 9.85 23.50 17.47
C ILE A 623 11.29 23.46 17.99
N THR A 624 12.30 23.54 17.12
CA THR A 624 13.73 23.50 17.51
C THR A 624 14.09 24.62 18.49
N LYS A 625 13.57 25.84 18.25
CA LYS A 625 13.76 26.96 19.19
C LYS A 625 13.22 26.65 20.58
N TRP A 626 11.99 26.18 20.68
CA TRP A 626 11.29 25.98 21.95
C TRP A 626 11.61 24.66 22.67
N THR A 627 12.09 23.64 21.95
CA THR A 627 12.63 22.40 22.53
C THR A 627 14.13 22.51 22.84
N GLY A 628 14.81 23.54 22.37
CA GLY A 628 16.23 23.83 22.62
C GLY A 628 17.22 23.10 21.72
N SER A 629 16.78 22.13 20.92
CA SER A 629 17.63 21.38 19.97
C SER A 629 16.80 20.75 18.87
N GLU A 630 17.46 20.32 17.78
CA GLU A 630 16.84 19.55 16.70
C GLU A 630 16.74 18.04 17.01
N ASP A 631 17.13 17.61 18.21
CA ASP A 631 17.12 16.19 18.59
C ASP A 631 15.71 15.57 18.57
N TRP A 632 14.64 16.39 18.59
CA TRP A 632 13.27 15.94 18.46
C TRP A 632 13.02 15.17 17.15
N VAL A 633 13.85 15.37 16.13
CA VAL A 633 13.74 14.65 14.83
C VAL A 633 14.07 13.17 14.98
N LEU A 634 14.98 12.82 15.88
CA LEU A 634 15.36 11.44 16.23
C LEU A 634 14.64 10.93 17.50
N ASN A 635 14.28 11.82 18.40
CA ASN A 635 13.55 11.48 19.61
C ASN A 635 12.30 12.36 19.73
N THR A 636 11.22 11.90 19.12
CA THR A 636 9.95 12.63 19.07
C THR A 636 9.32 12.87 20.44
N GLU A 637 9.70 12.13 21.50
CA GLU A 637 9.24 12.38 22.87
C GLU A 637 9.56 13.81 23.33
N LYS A 638 10.62 14.42 22.80
CA LYS A 638 10.97 15.81 23.06
C LYS A 638 9.91 16.81 22.61
N LEU A 639 9.02 16.44 21.68
CA LEU A 639 7.87 17.27 21.28
C LEU A 639 6.92 17.53 22.47
N SER A 640 6.83 16.62 23.40
CA SER A 640 5.98 16.77 24.59
C SER A 640 6.37 18.00 25.45
N ALA A 641 7.61 18.47 25.35
CA ALA A 641 8.07 19.67 26.06
C ALA A 641 7.29 20.94 25.64
N LEU A 642 6.72 20.98 24.42
CA LEU A 642 5.92 22.09 23.94
C LEU A 642 4.65 22.32 24.77
N GLN A 643 4.12 21.29 25.42
CA GLN A 643 2.93 21.39 26.30
C GLN A 643 3.10 22.46 27.37
N LYS A 644 4.31 22.59 27.95
CA LYS A 644 4.62 23.56 29.01
C LYS A 644 4.52 25.02 28.53
N PHE A 645 4.63 25.22 27.21
CA PHE A 645 4.64 26.55 26.60
C PHE A 645 3.38 26.84 25.81
N ALA A 646 2.37 25.95 25.82
CA ALA A 646 1.18 26.07 24.97
C ALA A 646 0.37 27.36 25.22
N ASP A 647 0.45 27.93 26.43
CA ASP A 647 -0.18 29.21 26.78
C ASP A 647 0.77 30.43 26.62
N ASN A 648 1.99 30.22 26.14
CA ASN A 648 2.95 31.31 25.94
C ASN A 648 2.63 32.07 24.65
N LEU A 649 2.36 33.36 24.78
CA LEU A 649 1.92 34.20 23.65
C LEU A 649 2.99 34.40 22.58
N GLU A 650 4.29 34.35 22.93
CA GLU A 650 5.37 34.41 21.93
C GLU A 650 5.42 33.13 21.10
N LEU A 651 5.33 31.94 21.74
CA LEU A 651 5.22 30.69 21.00
C LEU A 651 4.00 30.67 20.12
N GLN A 652 2.86 31.07 20.64
CA GLN A 652 1.62 31.12 19.85
C GLN A 652 1.70 32.06 18.66
N SER A 653 2.38 33.22 18.81
CA SER A 653 2.60 34.14 17.69
C SER A 653 3.46 33.53 16.59
N GLU A 654 4.60 32.94 16.95
CA GLU A 654 5.50 32.25 16.01
C GLU A 654 4.84 31.05 15.33
N TRP A 655 4.02 30.32 16.10
CA TRP A 655 3.25 29.17 15.61
C TRP A 655 2.24 29.56 14.54
N ARG A 656 1.46 30.63 14.80
CA ARG A 656 0.50 31.19 13.84
C ARG A 656 1.20 31.71 12.58
N GLU A 657 2.38 32.34 12.72
CA GLU A 657 3.14 32.83 11.57
C GLU A 657 3.63 31.67 10.70
N ALA A 658 4.16 30.60 11.30
CA ALA A 658 4.56 29.39 10.58
C ALA A 658 3.36 28.74 9.85
N LYS A 659 2.22 28.62 10.52
CA LYS A 659 0.98 28.11 9.90
C LYS A 659 0.53 29.01 8.74
N ARG A 660 0.47 30.31 8.93
CA ARG A 660 0.08 31.26 7.90
C ARG A 660 0.98 31.18 6.66
N SER A 661 2.30 31.07 6.85
CA SER A 661 3.25 30.88 5.74
C SER A 661 2.91 29.62 4.92
N ASN A 662 2.60 28.52 5.57
CA ASN A 662 2.18 27.29 4.90
C ASN A 662 0.81 27.41 4.21
N LYS A 663 -0.16 28.09 4.82
CA LYS A 663 -1.46 28.37 4.22
C LYS A 663 -1.35 29.21 2.94
N MET A 664 -0.42 30.16 2.89
CA MET A 664 -0.15 30.92 1.67
C MET A 664 0.41 30.03 0.55
N LYS A 665 1.26 29.04 0.87
CA LYS A 665 1.72 28.05 -0.10
C LYS A 665 0.58 27.19 -0.62
N VAL A 666 -0.30 26.72 0.28
CA VAL A 666 -1.49 25.94 -0.11
C VAL A 666 -2.41 26.78 -1.00
N ALA A 667 -2.68 28.04 -0.66
CA ALA A 667 -3.53 28.92 -1.47
C ALA A 667 -2.94 29.13 -2.89
N ALA A 668 -1.63 29.34 -2.99
CA ALA A 668 -0.94 29.44 -4.29
C ALA A 668 -1.05 28.12 -5.09
N PHE A 669 -0.84 26.99 -4.43
CA PHE A 669 -0.97 25.66 -5.02
C PHE A 669 -2.39 25.38 -5.52
N LEU A 670 -3.43 25.67 -4.72
CA LEU A 670 -4.82 25.52 -5.13
C LEU A 670 -5.13 26.36 -6.37
N ARG A 671 -4.67 27.62 -6.39
CA ARG A 671 -4.84 28.48 -7.55
C ARG A 671 -4.19 27.90 -8.80
N GLU A 672 -2.97 27.38 -8.68
CA GLU A 672 -2.26 26.77 -9.80
C GLU A 672 -2.99 25.50 -10.33
N LYS A 673 -3.41 24.63 -9.42
CA LYS A 673 -3.99 23.32 -9.80
C LYS A 673 -5.45 23.35 -10.19
N THR A 674 -6.22 24.29 -9.64
CA THR A 674 -7.69 24.32 -9.78
C THR A 674 -8.24 25.62 -10.34
N GLY A 675 -7.43 26.68 -10.39
CA GLY A 675 -7.87 28.02 -10.77
C GLY A 675 -8.60 28.77 -9.67
N TYR A 676 -9.02 28.15 -8.58
CA TYR A 676 -9.71 28.82 -7.48
C TYR A 676 -8.77 29.64 -6.62
N VAL A 677 -9.18 30.87 -6.30
CA VAL A 677 -8.50 31.76 -5.35
C VAL A 677 -9.15 31.62 -4.00
N VAL A 678 -8.38 31.34 -2.97
CA VAL A 678 -8.86 31.18 -1.60
C VAL A 678 -8.09 32.08 -0.64
N SER A 679 -8.75 32.54 0.41
CA SER A 679 -8.11 33.36 1.45
C SER A 679 -7.32 32.47 2.42
N PRO A 680 -6.04 32.76 2.66
CA PRO A 680 -5.26 32.04 3.69
C PRO A 680 -5.74 32.36 5.12
N ASP A 681 -6.62 33.34 5.32
CA ASP A 681 -7.20 33.67 6.62
C ASP A 681 -8.45 32.81 6.95
N ALA A 682 -9.03 32.14 5.95
CA ALA A 682 -10.10 31.18 6.17
C ALA A 682 -9.58 29.89 6.83
N MET A 683 -10.44 29.16 7.53
CA MET A 683 -10.13 27.82 8.03
C MET A 683 -9.92 26.86 6.84
N PHE A 684 -8.79 26.20 6.78
CA PHE A 684 -8.55 25.11 5.81
C PHE A 684 -8.95 23.78 6.43
N ASP A 685 -10.11 23.30 5.98
CA ASP A 685 -10.75 22.06 6.40
C ASP A 685 -10.49 20.98 5.34
N VAL A 686 -9.74 19.93 5.68
CA VAL A 686 -9.11 19.06 4.70
C VAL A 686 -9.54 17.60 4.89
N GLN A 687 -9.97 16.97 3.81
CA GLN A 687 -10.16 15.52 3.72
C GLN A 687 -9.46 14.98 2.49
N VAL A 688 -8.21 14.55 2.67
CA VAL A 688 -7.36 14.04 1.59
C VAL A 688 -6.95 12.60 1.89
N LYS A 689 -7.59 11.69 1.20
CA LYS A 689 -7.43 10.24 1.31
C LYS A 689 -8.17 9.56 0.16
N ARG A 690 -7.90 8.26 -0.11
CA ARG A 690 -8.67 7.51 -1.11
C ARG A 690 -10.16 7.70 -0.91
N ILE A 691 -10.89 7.83 -2.02
CA ILE A 691 -12.35 7.96 -1.96
C ILE A 691 -12.95 6.58 -1.75
N HIS A 692 -13.68 6.43 -0.67
CA HIS A 692 -14.35 5.19 -0.29
C HIS A 692 -15.56 5.48 0.61
N GLU A 693 -16.63 4.69 0.46
CA GLU A 693 -17.85 4.90 1.24
C GLU A 693 -17.60 4.85 2.74
N TYR A 694 -16.75 3.92 3.25
CA TYR A 694 -16.48 3.82 4.70
C TYR A 694 -15.69 5.02 5.25
N LYS A 695 -14.91 5.72 4.40
CA LYS A 695 -14.17 6.95 4.78
C LYS A 695 -15.09 8.17 4.86
N ARG A 696 -16.29 8.03 4.37
CA ARG A 696 -17.42 8.93 4.47
C ARG A 696 -17.17 10.35 3.97
N GLN A 697 -16.47 10.51 2.83
CA GLN A 697 -16.47 11.80 2.13
C GLN A 697 -17.90 12.27 1.85
N LEU A 698 -18.82 11.32 1.66
CA LEU A 698 -20.24 11.61 1.49
C LEU A 698 -20.83 12.34 2.71
N LEU A 699 -20.54 11.89 3.94
CA LEU A 699 -20.94 12.58 5.17
C LEU A 699 -20.45 14.03 5.21
N ASN A 700 -19.18 14.25 4.86
CA ASN A 700 -18.57 15.57 4.83
C ASN A 700 -19.28 16.49 3.81
N ILE A 701 -19.41 16.04 2.56
CA ILE A 701 -20.03 16.89 1.52
C ILE A 701 -21.52 17.15 1.80
N MET A 702 -22.26 16.19 2.37
CA MET A 702 -23.64 16.42 2.80
C MET A 702 -23.73 17.45 3.94
N GLY A 703 -22.79 17.42 4.88
CA GLY A 703 -22.68 18.45 5.93
C GLY A 703 -22.37 19.83 5.34
N ILE A 704 -21.56 19.92 4.30
CA ILE A 704 -21.28 21.16 3.56
C ILE A 704 -22.53 21.64 2.82
N VAL A 705 -23.29 20.75 2.18
CA VAL A 705 -24.57 21.09 1.53
C VAL A 705 -25.56 21.64 2.55
N TYR A 706 -25.68 21.02 3.73
CA TYR A 706 -26.50 21.53 4.81
C TYR A 706 -26.10 22.96 5.23
N ARG A 707 -24.78 23.15 5.45
CA ARG A 707 -24.21 24.47 5.79
C ARG A 707 -24.55 25.52 4.71
N TYR A 708 -24.33 25.19 3.44
CA TYR A 708 -24.65 26.07 2.31
C TYR A 708 -26.12 26.44 2.28
N LYS A 709 -27.02 25.46 2.40
CA LYS A 709 -28.48 25.72 2.43
C LYS A 709 -28.85 26.63 3.59
N LYS A 710 -28.30 26.38 4.79
CA LYS A 710 -28.55 27.26 5.94
C LYS A 710 -28.05 28.69 5.74
N MET A 711 -26.86 28.82 5.15
CA MET A 711 -26.33 30.15 4.81
C MET A 711 -27.23 30.90 3.83
N LYS A 712 -27.88 30.23 2.87
CA LYS A 712 -28.80 30.84 1.92
C LYS A 712 -30.11 31.30 2.57
N GLU A 713 -30.49 30.71 3.68
CA GLU A 713 -31.70 31.10 4.47
C GLU A 713 -31.45 32.30 5.39
N MET A 714 -30.20 32.73 5.62
CA MET A 714 -29.76 33.77 6.54
C MET A 714 -29.46 35.10 5.84
N THR A 715 -29.61 36.20 6.58
CA THR A 715 -29.05 37.51 6.17
C THR A 715 -27.51 37.49 6.20
N PRO A 716 -26.81 38.38 5.51
CA PRO A 716 -25.34 38.47 5.55
C PRO A 716 -24.81 38.67 6.97
N GLU A 717 -25.51 39.42 7.83
CA GLU A 717 -25.14 39.68 9.21
C GLU A 717 -25.23 38.39 10.05
N GLU A 718 -26.31 37.65 9.92
CA GLU A 718 -26.50 36.35 10.60
C GLU A 718 -25.47 35.33 10.15
N ARG A 719 -25.20 35.24 8.83
CA ARG A 719 -24.15 34.33 8.29
C ARG A 719 -22.80 34.60 8.91
N ASN A 720 -22.35 35.85 8.93
CA ASN A 720 -21.04 36.21 9.47
C ASN A 720 -20.99 36.05 11.01
N ALA A 721 -22.14 36.17 11.69
CA ALA A 721 -22.21 35.86 13.12
C ALA A 721 -22.14 34.37 13.41
N GLU A 722 -22.76 33.53 12.59
CA GLU A 722 -22.86 32.08 12.82
C GLU A 722 -21.67 31.30 12.26
N TYR A 723 -21.15 31.62 11.09
CA TYR A 723 -20.12 30.84 10.40
C TYR A 723 -18.79 31.59 10.31
N VAL A 724 -17.69 30.80 10.37
CA VAL A 724 -16.33 31.30 10.08
C VAL A 724 -16.00 31.06 8.60
N PRO A 725 -15.19 31.92 7.94
CA PRO A 725 -14.72 31.65 6.59
C PRO A 725 -14.02 30.29 6.54
N ARG A 726 -14.43 29.43 5.61
CA ARG A 726 -13.96 28.05 5.50
C ARG A 726 -13.67 27.66 4.06
N VAL A 727 -12.53 27.03 3.82
CA VAL A 727 -12.15 26.36 2.57
C VAL A 727 -12.12 24.86 2.83
N CYS A 728 -13.09 24.15 2.27
CA CYS A 728 -13.19 22.70 2.35
C CYS A 728 -12.37 22.09 1.20
N ILE A 729 -11.29 21.40 1.51
CA ILE A 729 -10.34 20.86 0.55
C ILE A 729 -10.47 19.34 0.53
N PHE A 730 -10.89 18.79 -0.61
CA PHE A 730 -10.94 17.37 -0.87
C PHE A 730 -9.82 16.97 -1.80
N GLY A 731 -9.38 15.74 -1.70
CA GLY A 731 -8.43 15.14 -2.63
C GLY A 731 -8.35 13.64 -2.39
N GLY A 732 -8.10 12.91 -3.46
CA GLY A 732 -7.99 11.45 -3.40
C GLY A 732 -8.53 10.80 -4.66
N LYS A 733 -8.01 9.62 -4.93
CA LYS A 733 -8.36 8.82 -6.11
C LYS A 733 -9.44 7.81 -5.73
N ALA A 734 -10.49 7.70 -6.54
CA ALA A 734 -11.43 6.60 -6.49
C ALA A 734 -10.85 5.44 -7.31
N PHE A 735 -11.01 4.20 -6.85
CA PHE A 735 -10.62 3.04 -7.66
C PHE A 735 -11.38 3.04 -8.98
N ALA A 736 -10.72 2.69 -10.09
CA ALA A 736 -11.27 2.92 -11.44
C ALA A 736 -12.64 2.26 -11.68
N THR A 737 -12.87 1.07 -11.11
CA THR A 737 -14.12 0.31 -11.23
C THR A 737 -15.12 0.58 -10.08
N TYR A 738 -14.73 1.37 -9.08
CA TYR A 738 -15.60 1.69 -7.95
C TYR A 738 -16.57 2.83 -8.29
N VAL A 739 -17.68 2.47 -8.92
CA VAL A 739 -18.68 3.41 -9.45
C VAL A 739 -19.20 4.39 -8.39
N GLN A 740 -19.55 3.90 -7.20
CA GLN A 740 -20.08 4.72 -6.13
C GLN A 740 -19.07 5.77 -5.64
N ALA A 741 -17.80 5.40 -5.50
CA ALA A 741 -16.74 6.33 -5.15
C ALA A 741 -16.54 7.41 -6.24
N LYS A 742 -16.66 7.05 -7.52
CA LYS A 742 -16.58 8.00 -8.64
C LYS A 742 -17.79 8.98 -8.63
N ARG A 743 -18.98 8.50 -8.27
CA ARG A 743 -20.16 9.36 -8.05
C ARG A 743 -19.93 10.35 -6.90
N ILE A 744 -19.29 9.93 -5.82
CA ILE A 744 -18.93 10.82 -4.70
C ILE A 744 -17.97 11.92 -5.17
N VAL A 745 -16.96 11.59 -5.97
CA VAL A 745 -16.06 12.60 -6.57
C VAL A 745 -16.85 13.60 -7.40
N LYS A 746 -17.72 13.10 -8.28
CA LYS A 746 -18.59 13.94 -9.12
C LYS A 746 -19.46 14.86 -8.27
N PHE A 747 -20.08 14.35 -7.21
CA PHE A 747 -20.92 15.14 -6.31
C PHE A 747 -20.13 16.25 -5.60
N ILE A 748 -18.94 15.95 -5.08
CA ILE A 748 -18.07 16.95 -4.45
C ILE A 748 -17.73 18.07 -5.44
N THR A 749 -17.41 17.72 -6.67
CA THR A 749 -17.02 18.70 -7.69
C THR A 749 -18.18 19.56 -8.16
N ASP A 750 -19.37 18.99 -8.34
CA ASP A 750 -20.57 19.75 -8.71
C ASP A 750 -21.01 20.71 -7.60
N VAL A 751 -21.01 20.26 -6.36
CA VAL A 751 -21.26 21.12 -5.20
C VAL A 751 -20.22 22.24 -5.15
N GLY A 752 -18.95 21.93 -5.39
CA GLY A 752 -17.87 22.92 -5.44
C GLY A 752 -18.08 23.99 -6.52
N VAL A 753 -18.46 23.58 -7.73
CA VAL A 753 -18.77 24.54 -8.81
C VAL A 753 -19.90 25.47 -8.42
N MET A 754 -20.98 24.96 -7.84
CA MET A 754 -22.13 25.79 -7.43
C MET A 754 -21.75 26.78 -6.32
N ILE A 755 -21.12 26.29 -5.22
CA ILE A 755 -20.82 27.12 -4.06
C ILE A 755 -19.77 28.19 -4.40
N ASN A 756 -18.71 27.80 -5.12
CA ASN A 756 -17.58 28.70 -5.40
C ASN A 756 -17.95 29.88 -6.31
N HIS A 757 -19.01 29.76 -7.09
CA HIS A 757 -19.52 30.81 -7.98
C HIS A 757 -20.74 31.56 -7.42
N ASP A 758 -21.21 31.19 -6.22
CA ASP A 758 -22.33 31.91 -5.59
C ASP A 758 -21.85 33.22 -4.96
N PRO A 759 -22.29 34.41 -5.50
CA PRO A 759 -21.80 35.69 -5.01
C PRO A 759 -22.37 36.05 -3.62
N GLU A 760 -23.49 35.43 -3.18
CA GLU A 760 -24.03 35.67 -1.85
C GLU A 760 -23.21 35.03 -0.75
N ILE A 761 -22.56 33.94 -1.06
CA ILE A 761 -21.71 33.20 -0.12
C ILE A 761 -20.26 33.75 -0.18
N GLY A 762 -19.76 34.05 -1.37
CA GLY A 762 -18.41 34.63 -1.56
C GLY A 762 -17.30 33.78 -0.96
N ASP A 763 -16.47 34.43 -0.14
CA ASP A 763 -15.34 33.78 0.50
C ASP A 763 -15.68 33.13 1.86
N LEU A 764 -16.93 33.16 2.27
CA LEU A 764 -17.34 32.52 3.53
C LEU A 764 -17.31 31.01 3.45
N LEU A 765 -17.58 30.46 2.26
CA LEU A 765 -17.47 29.02 2.00
C LEU A 765 -16.91 28.77 0.60
N LYS A 766 -15.84 27.97 0.51
CA LYS A 766 -15.28 27.45 -0.73
C LYS A 766 -15.13 25.94 -0.61
N VAL A 767 -15.35 25.22 -1.71
CA VAL A 767 -15.18 23.76 -1.80
C VAL A 767 -14.26 23.47 -2.99
N VAL A 768 -13.13 22.88 -2.73
CA VAL A 768 -12.09 22.64 -3.73
C VAL A 768 -11.70 21.17 -3.73
N PHE A 769 -11.82 20.52 -4.89
CA PHE A 769 -11.27 19.20 -5.10
C PHE A 769 -9.90 19.32 -5.76
N VAL A 770 -8.86 18.83 -5.09
CA VAL A 770 -7.48 18.81 -5.60
C VAL A 770 -7.29 17.54 -6.42
N PRO A 771 -7.07 17.65 -7.74
CA PRO A 771 -6.87 16.47 -8.58
C PRO A 771 -5.50 15.83 -8.30
N ASP A 772 -5.41 14.55 -8.61
CA ASP A 772 -4.19 13.77 -8.59
C ASP A 772 -3.43 13.80 -7.25
N TYR A 773 -4.15 13.64 -6.16
CA TYR A 773 -3.56 13.57 -4.82
C TYR A 773 -2.52 12.46 -4.72
N ASN A 774 -1.30 12.80 -4.28
CA ASN A 774 -0.14 11.94 -4.14
C ASN A 774 0.75 12.41 -2.97
N VAL A 775 1.94 11.83 -2.79
CA VAL A 775 2.83 12.17 -1.67
C VAL A 775 3.30 13.62 -1.73
N SER A 776 3.73 14.09 -2.89
CA SER A 776 4.21 15.48 -3.03
C SER A 776 3.10 16.52 -2.81
N VAL A 777 1.87 16.22 -3.20
CA VAL A 777 0.69 17.05 -2.89
C VAL A 777 0.40 17.06 -1.38
N ALA A 778 0.50 15.90 -0.73
CA ALA A 778 0.32 15.79 0.72
C ALA A 778 1.33 16.63 1.50
N GLU A 779 2.59 16.67 1.05
CA GLU A 779 3.65 17.47 1.67
C GLU A 779 3.39 18.98 1.61
N VAL A 780 2.58 19.44 0.66
CA VAL A 780 2.14 20.83 0.56
C VAL A 780 0.91 21.10 1.41
N LEU A 781 -0.10 20.22 1.31
CA LEU A 781 -1.42 20.44 1.95
C LEU A 781 -1.36 20.29 3.47
N ILE A 782 -0.68 19.26 3.99
CA ILE A 782 -0.68 18.94 5.41
C ILE A 782 -0.14 20.08 6.30
N PRO A 783 1.00 20.71 6.01
CA PRO A 783 1.52 21.82 6.80
C PRO A 783 0.59 23.02 6.92
N GLY A 784 -0.21 23.28 5.89
CA GLY A 784 -1.13 24.42 5.82
C GLY A 784 -2.56 24.13 6.27
N SER A 785 -2.85 22.94 6.76
CA SER A 785 -4.21 22.55 7.17
C SER A 785 -4.50 22.98 8.60
N ASP A 786 -5.74 23.43 8.86
CA ASP A 786 -6.23 23.82 10.19
C ASP A 786 -7.04 22.70 10.84
N LEU A 787 -7.94 22.08 10.07
CA LEU A 787 -8.80 20.96 10.47
C LEU A 787 -8.64 19.80 9.49
N SER A 788 -8.61 18.57 10.00
CA SER A 788 -8.54 17.36 9.19
C SER A 788 -9.64 16.37 9.56
N GLN A 789 -10.30 15.82 8.52
CA GLN A 789 -11.46 14.94 8.63
C GLN A 789 -11.01 13.46 8.68
N HIS A 790 -11.24 12.81 9.83
CA HIS A 790 -10.95 11.37 10.04
C HIS A 790 -12.23 10.68 10.53
N ILE A 791 -13.22 10.67 9.64
CA ILE A 791 -14.65 10.47 9.93
C ILE A 791 -15.19 9.13 9.44
N SER A 792 -14.33 8.10 9.37
CA SER A 792 -14.74 6.74 9.01
C SER A 792 -15.87 6.22 9.90
N THR A 793 -16.67 5.30 9.40
CA THR A 793 -17.59 4.52 10.26
C THR A 793 -16.75 3.79 11.29
N ALA A 794 -17.08 3.90 12.57
CA ALA A 794 -16.28 3.33 13.65
C ALA A 794 -16.08 1.82 13.49
N GLY A 795 -14.85 1.37 13.71
CA GLY A 795 -14.46 -0.03 13.54
C GLY A 795 -14.07 -0.41 12.11
N MET A 796 -13.97 0.53 11.16
CA MET A 796 -13.68 0.23 9.75
C MET A 796 -12.30 0.72 9.26
N GLU A 797 -11.71 1.75 9.86
CA GLU A 797 -10.34 2.17 9.58
C GLU A 797 -9.39 1.49 10.57
N ALA A 798 -8.61 0.52 10.12
CA ALA A 798 -7.73 -0.25 11.01
C ALA A 798 -6.78 0.64 11.83
N SER A 799 -6.21 1.65 11.25
CA SER A 799 -5.36 2.62 11.93
C SER A 799 -5.54 4.03 11.37
N GLY A 800 -5.37 4.20 10.07
CA GLY A 800 -5.05 5.48 9.49
C GLY A 800 -3.59 5.85 9.77
N THR A 801 -3.01 6.66 8.90
CA THR A 801 -1.69 7.27 9.08
C THR A 801 -1.70 8.75 8.75
N SER A 802 -2.66 9.22 7.96
CA SER A 802 -2.81 10.65 7.68
C SER A 802 -3.18 11.45 8.94
N ASN A 803 -4.00 10.89 9.85
CA ASN A 803 -4.30 11.48 11.15
C ASN A 803 -3.03 11.84 11.95
N MET A 804 -2.04 10.96 11.95
CA MET A 804 -0.74 11.18 12.61
C MET A 804 0.04 12.33 11.96
N LYS A 805 0.07 12.41 10.63
CA LYS A 805 0.75 13.48 9.87
C LYS A 805 0.14 14.85 10.16
N PHE A 806 -1.20 14.92 10.15
CA PHE A 806 -1.92 16.15 10.45
C PHE A 806 -1.70 16.59 11.90
N ALA A 807 -1.80 15.69 12.87
CA ALA A 807 -1.51 15.99 14.27
C ALA A 807 -0.08 16.52 14.47
N MET A 808 0.92 15.86 13.86
CA MET A 808 2.32 16.31 13.93
C MET A 808 2.52 17.72 13.40
N ASN A 809 1.75 18.13 12.39
CA ASN A 809 1.82 19.46 11.79
C ASN A 809 0.91 20.52 12.46
N GLY A 810 0.38 20.18 13.65
CA GLY A 810 -0.44 21.11 14.42
C GLY A 810 -1.80 21.37 13.78
N CYS A 811 -2.40 20.36 13.18
CA CYS A 811 -3.77 20.38 12.65
C CYS A 811 -4.71 19.78 13.69
N ALA A 812 -5.83 20.45 13.96
CA ALA A 812 -6.89 19.88 14.77
C ALA A 812 -7.60 18.75 14.02
N LEU A 813 -8.03 17.71 14.74
CA LEU A 813 -8.69 16.56 14.13
C LEU A 813 -10.16 16.51 14.52
N ILE A 814 -11.01 16.23 13.52
CA ILE A 814 -12.39 15.82 13.73
C ILE A 814 -12.53 14.37 13.29
N GLY A 815 -13.12 13.54 14.12
CA GLY A 815 -13.22 12.11 13.81
C GLY A 815 -14.09 11.32 14.75
N THR A 816 -14.25 10.04 14.39
CA THR A 816 -14.88 9.00 15.19
C THR A 816 -13.83 8.28 16.03
N LEU A 817 -14.26 7.51 17.05
CA LEU A 817 -13.39 6.59 17.79
C LEU A 817 -13.12 5.35 16.94
N ASP A 818 -12.17 5.50 15.99
CA ASP A 818 -11.78 4.48 15.03
C ASP A 818 -10.26 4.51 14.80
N GLY A 819 -9.66 3.34 14.61
CA GLY A 819 -8.25 3.20 14.35
C GLY A 819 -7.38 3.98 15.35
N ALA A 820 -6.33 4.62 14.87
CA ALA A 820 -5.42 5.41 15.70
C ALA A 820 -6.02 6.71 16.25
N ASN A 821 -7.22 7.14 15.81
CA ASN A 821 -7.88 8.32 16.38
C ASN A 821 -8.08 8.16 17.90
N VAL A 822 -8.34 6.95 18.37
CA VAL A 822 -8.52 6.64 19.79
C VAL A 822 -7.27 7.02 20.57
N GLU A 823 -6.12 6.52 20.13
CA GLU A 823 -4.82 6.76 20.76
C GLU A 823 -4.36 8.22 20.59
N ILE A 824 -4.63 8.84 19.43
CA ILE A 824 -4.31 10.25 19.20
C ILE A 824 -5.07 11.13 20.19
N ARG A 825 -6.39 10.92 20.34
CA ARG A 825 -7.22 11.68 21.26
C ARG A 825 -6.72 11.55 22.73
N GLN A 826 -6.28 10.36 23.12
CA GLN A 826 -5.69 10.15 24.45
C GLN A 826 -4.38 10.95 24.63
N GLN A 827 -3.52 10.98 23.61
CA GLN A 827 -2.21 11.63 23.70
C GLN A 827 -2.27 13.16 23.57
N VAL A 828 -3.14 13.69 22.71
CA VAL A 828 -3.27 15.14 22.55
C VAL A 828 -4.16 15.79 23.61
N GLY A 829 -4.96 14.99 24.32
CA GLY A 829 -5.98 15.41 25.27
C GLY A 829 -7.36 15.56 24.61
N GLU A 830 -8.39 15.16 25.32
CA GLU A 830 -9.77 15.10 24.81
C GLU A 830 -10.29 16.44 24.33
N ASP A 831 -9.94 17.53 24.99
CA ASP A 831 -10.33 18.90 24.64
C ASP A 831 -9.69 19.41 23.32
N ASN A 832 -8.68 18.69 22.82
CA ASN A 832 -7.93 19.04 21.61
C ASN A 832 -8.29 18.17 20.40
N PHE A 833 -9.39 17.40 20.51
CA PHE A 833 -9.90 16.53 19.45
C PHE A 833 -11.43 16.68 19.36
N PHE A 834 -11.96 16.88 18.17
CA PHE A 834 -13.39 16.99 17.91
C PHE A 834 -14.00 15.61 17.65
N LEU A 835 -14.68 15.08 18.66
CA LEU A 835 -15.24 13.73 18.64
C LEU A 835 -16.73 13.75 18.34
N PHE A 836 -17.18 12.83 17.46
CA PHE A 836 -18.59 12.57 17.16
C PHE A 836 -18.82 11.10 16.78
N GLY A 837 -20.09 10.71 16.61
CA GLY A 837 -20.53 9.47 15.97
C GLY A 837 -20.61 8.25 16.90
N ALA A 838 -21.18 7.19 16.34
CA ALA A 838 -21.36 5.89 16.98
C ALA A 838 -20.01 5.22 17.29
N ARG A 839 -20.04 4.29 18.24
CA ARG A 839 -18.87 3.50 18.66
C ARG A 839 -18.80 2.18 17.88
N ALA A 840 -17.60 1.60 17.78
CA ALA A 840 -17.40 0.36 17.04
C ALA A 840 -18.34 -0.78 17.49
N HIS A 841 -18.50 -0.96 18.79
CA HIS A 841 -19.37 -2.00 19.36
C HIS A 841 -20.89 -1.78 19.12
N GLU A 842 -21.30 -0.56 18.73
CA GLU A 842 -22.70 -0.23 18.44
C GLU A 842 -23.07 -0.54 16.97
N ILE A 843 -22.08 -0.64 16.06
CA ILE A 843 -22.31 -0.68 14.61
C ILE A 843 -23.19 -1.86 14.18
N ALA A 844 -22.92 -3.05 14.67
CA ALA A 844 -23.69 -4.25 14.33
C ALA A 844 -25.16 -4.11 14.77
N GLY A 845 -25.42 -3.61 15.99
CA GLY A 845 -26.75 -3.33 16.50
C GLY A 845 -27.50 -2.28 15.69
N LEU A 846 -26.80 -1.18 15.34
CA LEU A 846 -27.40 -0.10 14.53
C LEU A 846 -27.73 -0.54 13.10
N ARG A 847 -26.91 -1.39 12.50
CA ARG A 847 -27.22 -2.01 11.19
C ARG A 847 -28.44 -2.93 11.28
N LYS A 848 -28.54 -3.71 12.36
CA LYS A 848 -29.72 -4.56 12.61
C LYS A 848 -30.99 -3.74 12.81
N GLU A 849 -30.97 -2.68 13.63
CA GLU A 849 -32.08 -1.76 13.81
C GLU A 849 -32.54 -1.16 12.47
N ARG A 850 -31.60 -0.83 11.60
CA ARG A 850 -31.91 -0.32 10.27
C ARG A 850 -32.54 -1.38 9.39
N ALA A 851 -31.99 -2.60 9.34
CA ALA A 851 -32.56 -3.71 8.57
C ALA A 851 -33.98 -4.07 9.01
N GLU A 852 -34.28 -3.91 10.30
CA GLU A 852 -35.59 -4.11 10.89
C GLU A 852 -36.54 -2.91 10.67
N GLY A 853 -36.12 -1.85 9.98
CA GLY A 853 -36.94 -0.66 9.73
C GLY A 853 -37.20 0.20 10.97
N LYS A 854 -36.44 0.04 12.04
CA LYS A 854 -36.58 0.79 13.30
C LYS A 854 -35.85 2.14 13.31
N PHE A 855 -34.92 2.33 12.37
CA PHE A 855 -34.18 3.58 12.28
C PHE A 855 -35.02 4.72 11.71
N VAL A 856 -35.02 5.85 12.41
CA VAL A 856 -35.68 7.09 11.96
C VAL A 856 -34.61 8.12 11.62
N PRO A 857 -34.45 8.51 10.34
CA PRO A 857 -33.51 9.54 9.95
C PRO A 857 -33.81 10.89 10.59
N ASP A 858 -32.77 11.66 10.88
CA ASP A 858 -32.89 13.06 11.28
C ASP A 858 -33.48 13.88 10.12
N SER A 859 -34.41 14.81 10.43
CA SER A 859 -35.07 15.63 9.41
C SER A 859 -34.10 16.48 8.59
N ARG A 860 -32.99 16.90 9.19
CA ARG A 860 -31.90 17.63 8.50
C ARG A 860 -31.22 16.78 7.43
N PHE A 861 -31.10 15.49 7.67
CA PHE A 861 -30.53 14.54 6.71
C PHE A 861 -31.47 14.35 5.51
N GLU A 862 -32.76 14.14 5.76
CA GLU A 862 -33.77 14.02 4.71
C GLU A 862 -33.83 15.31 3.86
N ASP A 863 -33.82 16.46 4.50
CA ASP A 863 -33.83 17.77 3.86
C ASP A 863 -32.62 18.01 2.92
N VAL A 864 -31.45 17.51 3.30
CA VAL A 864 -30.26 17.57 2.43
C VAL A 864 -30.40 16.64 1.22
N LYS A 865 -30.92 15.43 1.39
CA LYS A 865 -31.14 14.49 0.26
C LYS A 865 -32.14 15.09 -0.75
N ASP A 866 -33.24 15.65 -0.25
CA ASP A 866 -34.25 16.31 -1.10
C ASP A 866 -33.67 17.53 -1.82
N TYR A 867 -32.84 18.32 -1.14
CA TYR A 867 -32.15 19.46 -1.74
C TYR A 867 -31.20 19.05 -2.86
N VAL A 868 -30.45 17.95 -2.68
CA VAL A 868 -29.59 17.37 -3.73
C VAL A 868 -30.44 16.91 -4.93
N ARG A 869 -31.55 16.20 -4.68
CA ARG A 869 -32.47 15.71 -5.72
C ARG A 869 -33.20 16.82 -6.48
N SER A 870 -33.29 18.00 -5.90
CA SER A 870 -33.93 19.16 -6.57
C SER A 870 -33.19 19.64 -7.82
N GLY A 871 -31.97 19.10 -8.08
CA GLY A 871 -31.16 19.46 -9.23
C GLY A 871 -30.40 20.78 -9.08
N VAL A 872 -30.32 21.32 -7.87
CA VAL A 872 -29.60 22.58 -7.59
C VAL A 872 -28.11 22.53 -7.94
N PHE A 873 -27.49 21.34 -7.87
CA PHE A 873 -26.06 21.13 -8.18
C PHE A 873 -25.79 20.72 -9.64
N GLY A 874 -26.75 20.93 -10.55
CA GLY A 874 -26.59 20.66 -11.96
C GLY A 874 -27.43 19.48 -12.48
N PRO A 875 -27.22 19.09 -13.75
CA PRO A 875 -28.12 18.15 -14.44
C PRO A 875 -27.81 16.66 -14.12
N TYR A 876 -26.77 16.36 -13.36
CA TYR A 876 -26.43 14.97 -13.03
C TYR A 876 -27.49 14.39 -12.08
N ASN A 877 -27.93 13.16 -12.37
CA ASN A 877 -28.89 12.47 -11.51
C ASN A 877 -28.18 11.79 -10.33
N TYR A 878 -28.47 12.27 -9.13
CA TYR A 878 -27.93 11.72 -7.88
C TYR A 878 -28.86 10.70 -7.20
N ASP A 879 -29.92 10.22 -7.86
CA ASP A 879 -30.90 9.30 -7.24
C ASP A 879 -30.26 8.01 -6.73
N GLU A 880 -29.33 7.43 -7.47
CA GLU A 880 -28.63 6.23 -7.02
C GLU A 880 -27.69 6.50 -5.83
N LEU A 881 -27.02 7.67 -5.80
CA LEU A 881 -26.18 8.04 -4.66
C LEU A 881 -27.02 8.32 -3.42
N MET A 882 -28.11 9.04 -3.55
CA MET A 882 -29.01 9.30 -2.42
C MET A 882 -29.78 8.04 -2.02
N GLY A 883 -30.18 7.21 -2.98
CA GLY A 883 -30.85 5.94 -2.76
C GLY A 883 -30.02 4.92 -1.97
N SER A 884 -28.69 4.96 -2.08
CA SER A 884 -27.81 4.12 -1.26
C SER A 884 -27.89 4.43 0.23
N LEU A 885 -28.44 5.58 0.60
CA LEU A 885 -28.66 6.04 1.97
C LEU A 885 -30.07 5.73 2.49
N GLU A 886 -30.90 5.05 1.68
CA GLU A 886 -32.32 4.78 1.97
C GLU A 886 -32.63 3.28 1.99
N GLY A 887 -33.75 2.92 2.58
CA GLY A 887 -34.20 1.52 2.67
C GLY A 887 -33.61 0.77 3.84
N ASN A 888 -33.84 -0.54 3.83
CA ASN A 888 -33.47 -1.44 4.92
C ASN A 888 -32.66 -2.66 4.46
N ASP A 889 -32.27 -2.69 3.17
CA ASP A 889 -31.64 -3.86 2.56
C ASP A 889 -30.11 -3.84 2.72
N GLY A 890 -29.54 -4.77 3.37
CA GLY A 890 -28.19 -5.32 3.44
C GLY A 890 -26.97 -4.49 2.91
N PHE A 891 -25.87 -5.17 2.70
CA PHE A 891 -24.57 -4.59 2.29
C PHE A 891 -24.64 -3.76 1.00
N GLY A 892 -24.02 -2.56 1.02
CA GLY A 892 -23.94 -1.66 -0.14
C GLY A 892 -25.23 -0.91 -0.45
N ARG A 893 -26.28 -1.11 0.35
CA ARG A 893 -27.57 -0.41 0.29
C ARG A 893 -27.97 -0.03 1.70
N ALA A 894 -29.01 0.80 1.82
CA ALA A 894 -29.59 1.12 3.12
C ALA A 894 -28.62 1.77 4.11
N ASP A 895 -27.77 2.65 3.63
CA ASP A 895 -26.83 3.38 4.48
C ASP A 895 -25.95 2.46 5.35
N TYR A 896 -25.37 1.43 4.74
CA TYR A 896 -24.52 0.47 5.42
C TYR A 896 -23.42 1.11 6.27
N PHE A 897 -22.91 2.28 5.84
CA PHE A 897 -21.87 3.05 6.51
C PHE A 897 -22.41 4.06 7.53
N LEU A 898 -23.71 4.01 7.82
CA LEU A 898 -24.38 4.80 8.88
C LEU A 898 -24.16 6.31 8.77
N VAL A 899 -24.16 6.84 7.54
CA VAL A 899 -24.06 8.28 7.28
C VAL A 899 -25.22 9.02 7.95
N GLY A 900 -26.46 8.56 7.78
CA GLY A 900 -27.66 9.17 8.36
C GLY A 900 -27.70 9.10 9.89
N LYS A 901 -27.13 8.03 10.48
CA LYS A 901 -27.08 7.90 11.94
C LYS A 901 -26.13 8.93 12.58
N ASP A 902 -24.96 9.13 11.96
CA ASP A 902 -23.95 10.02 12.51
C ASP A 902 -24.12 11.48 12.05
N PHE A 903 -24.98 11.75 11.06
CA PHE A 903 -25.17 13.07 10.48
C PHE A 903 -25.49 14.16 11.51
N PRO A 904 -26.48 14.00 12.42
CA PRO A 904 -26.79 15.03 13.40
C PRO A 904 -25.62 15.33 14.33
N SER A 905 -24.95 14.31 14.87
CA SER A 905 -23.80 14.49 15.75
C SER A 905 -22.59 15.12 15.04
N TYR A 906 -22.44 14.83 13.75
CA TYR A 906 -21.41 15.46 12.91
C TYR A 906 -21.68 16.96 12.73
N LEU A 907 -22.90 17.36 12.45
CA LEU A 907 -23.29 18.80 12.35
C LEU A 907 -23.02 19.54 13.65
N GLU A 908 -23.45 18.99 14.78
CA GLU A 908 -23.22 19.58 16.11
C GLU A 908 -21.72 19.70 16.43
N CYS A 909 -20.93 18.70 16.01
CA CYS A 909 -19.48 18.74 16.16
C CYS A 909 -18.86 19.85 15.30
N GLN A 910 -19.34 20.06 14.08
CA GLN A 910 -18.88 21.14 13.19
C GLN A 910 -19.20 22.54 13.75
N GLU A 911 -20.31 22.71 14.45
CA GLU A 911 -20.62 23.96 15.18
C GLU A 911 -19.60 24.23 16.29
N LYS A 912 -19.18 23.17 17.02
CA LYS A 912 -18.10 23.29 18.03
C LYS A 912 -16.78 23.70 17.41
N VAL A 913 -16.48 23.20 16.20
CA VAL A 913 -15.29 23.59 15.42
C VAL A 913 -15.33 25.07 15.09
N ASP A 914 -16.45 25.59 14.55
CA ASP A 914 -16.60 27.03 14.22
C ASP A 914 -16.39 27.91 15.47
N LYS A 915 -17.00 27.54 16.59
CA LYS A 915 -16.83 28.24 17.87
C LYS A 915 -15.38 28.25 18.35
N ALA A 916 -14.70 27.09 18.24
CA ALA A 916 -13.30 27.00 18.67
C ALA A 916 -12.35 27.80 17.76
N TYR A 917 -12.61 27.83 16.46
CA TYR A 917 -11.76 28.56 15.51
C TYR A 917 -11.84 30.08 15.66
N ARG A 918 -12.96 30.63 16.13
CA ARG A 918 -13.10 32.05 16.44
C ARG A 918 -12.17 32.53 17.53
N ASP A 919 -11.90 31.66 18.51
CA ASP A 919 -10.93 31.89 19.57
C ASP A 919 -9.54 31.44 19.11
N GLN A 920 -8.79 32.35 18.49
CA GLN A 920 -7.51 32.06 17.87
C GLN A 920 -6.41 31.69 18.89
N GLU A 921 -6.51 32.13 20.13
CA GLU A 921 -5.59 31.74 21.19
C GLU A 921 -5.84 30.27 21.58
N ARG A 922 -7.10 29.92 21.81
CA ARG A 922 -7.53 28.54 22.07
C ARG A 922 -7.19 27.61 20.90
N TRP A 923 -7.51 28.02 19.67
CA TRP A 923 -7.18 27.22 18.48
C TRP A 923 -5.69 26.97 18.32
N THR A 924 -4.87 28.01 18.55
CA THR A 924 -3.40 27.88 18.50
C THR A 924 -2.91 26.93 19.58
N LYS A 925 -3.46 27.03 20.81
CA LYS A 925 -3.15 26.08 21.89
C LYS A 925 -3.48 24.65 21.49
N MET A 926 -4.66 24.39 20.94
CA MET A 926 -5.04 23.07 20.42
C MET A 926 -4.08 22.58 19.36
N SER A 927 -3.64 23.45 18.45
CA SER A 927 -2.64 23.14 17.42
C SER A 927 -1.30 22.72 18.02
N ILE A 928 -0.79 23.44 19.02
CA ILE A 928 0.45 23.13 19.72
C ILE A 928 0.29 21.78 20.45
N MET A 929 -0.85 21.54 21.10
CA MET A 929 -1.11 20.30 21.84
C MET A 929 -1.18 19.08 20.92
N ASN A 930 -1.73 19.23 19.69
CA ASN A 930 -1.72 18.16 18.70
C ASN A 930 -0.29 17.78 18.29
N THR A 931 0.58 18.75 18.00
CA THR A 931 1.99 18.46 17.71
C THR A 931 2.70 17.84 18.92
N ALA A 932 2.53 18.41 20.11
CA ALA A 932 3.17 17.92 21.34
C ALA A 932 2.75 16.51 21.71
N GLY A 933 1.47 16.16 21.54
CA GLY A 933 0.93 14.84 21.84
C GLY A 933 1.18 13.80 20.74
N SER A 934 1.65 14.20 19.56
CA SER A 934 1.86 13.29 18.43
C SER A 934 3.14 12.45 18.51
N TYR A 935 3.96 12.63 19.53
CA TYR A 935 5.27 11.97 19.68
C TYR A 935 5.21 10.44 19.59
N LYS A 936 4.15 9.82 20.12
CA LYS A 936 3.92 8.37 20.10
C LYS A 936 3.85 7.83 18.65
N PHE A 937 3.42 8.64 17.69
CA PHE A 937 3.09 8.22 16.34
C PHE A 937 4.27 8.33 15.36
N SER A 938 5.49 8.33 15.85
CA SER A 938 6.70 8.14 15.07
C SER A 938 6.82 6.69 14.59
N SER A 939 7.15 6.47 13.32
CA SER A 939 7.51 5.14 12.81
C SER A 939 8.76 4.57 13.46
N ASP A 940 9.61 5.41 14.07
CA ASP A 940 10.78 4.96 14.82
C ASP A 940 10.36 4.13 16.04
N ARG A 941 9.37 4.59 16.82
CA ARG A 941 8.80 3.82 17.92
C ARG A 941 8.23 2.49 17.40
N THR A 942 7.49 2.52 16.29
CA THR A 942 6.91 1.31 15.71
C THR A 942 8.00 0.31 15.32
N ILE A 943 9.04 0.76 14.64
CA ILE A 943 10.16 -0.09 14.21
C ILE A 943 10.91 -0.68 15.41
N HIS A 944 11.16 0.08 16.45
CA HIS A 944 11.75 -0.46 17.69
C HIS A 944 10.91 -1.59 18.28
N GLN A 945 9.58 -1.49 18.23
CA GLN A 945 8.69 -2.54 18.70
C GLN A 945 8.73 -3.79 17.81
N TYR A 946 8.68 -3.64 16.48
CA TYR A 946 8.85 -4.77 15.55
C TYR A 946 10.20 -5.46 15.72
N ALA A 947 11.28 -4.68 15.79
CA ALA A 947 12.64 -5.19 15.94
C ALA A 947 12.82 -6.02 17.20
N ARG A 948 12.32 -5.53 18.34
CA ARG A 948 12.44 -6.20 19.63
C ARG A 948 11.53 -7.41 19.75
N ASP A 949 10.24 -7.26 19.42
CA ASP A 949 9.20 -8.23 19.79
C ASP A 949 8.97 -9.30 18.71
N ILE A 950 9.19 -8.97 17.44
CA ILE A 950 8.89 -9.86 16.30
C ILE A 950 10.17 -10.34 15.61
N TRP A 951 11.00 -9.40 15.12
CA TRP A 951 12.18 -9.78 14.32
C TRP A 951 13.37 -10.21 15.15
N ARG A 952 13.48 -9.74 16.39
CA ARG A 952 14.60 -9.99 17.31
C ARG A 952 15.94 -9.62 16.65
N ILE A 953 16.01 -8.37 16.18
CA ILE A 953 17.21 -7.75 15.60
C ILE A 953 17.64 -6.55 16.44
N GLU A 954 18.93 -6.26 16.42
CA GLU A 954 19.52 -5.13 17.12
C GLU A 954 20.09 -4.10 16.14
N PRO A 955 20.17 -2.82 16.52
CA PRO A 955 20.84 -1.82 15.69
C PRO A 955 22.31 -2.16 15.47
N VAL A 956 22.79 -1.96 14.24
CA VAL A 956 24.16 -2.23 13.81
C VAL A 956 24.75 -0.94 13.26
N VAL A 957 25.46 -0.21 14.12
CA VAL A 957 26.10 1.07 13.75
C VAL A 957 27.38 0.81 12.98
N LEU A 958 27.50 1.39 11.80
CA LEU A 958 28.71 1.33 11.00
C LEU A 958 29.84 2.15 11.66
N PRO A 959 31.07 1.65 11.65
CA PRO A 959 32.22 2.36 12.22
C PRO A 959 32.58 3.66 11.52
#